data_ac9094e51fb2c89eb4b61f6e3d5f7f39
#
_entry.id   ac9094e51fb2c89eb4b61f6e3d5f7f39
#
_cell.length_a   1.000
_cell.length_b   1.000
_cell.length_c   1.000
_cell.angle_alpha   90.00
_cell.angle_beta   90.00
_cell.angle_gamma   90.00
#
_symmetry.space_group_name_H-M   'P 1'
#
loop_
_entity.id
_entity.type
_entity.pdbx_description
1 polymer ?
#
loop_
_entity_poly.entity_id
_entity_poly.type
_entity_poly.pdbx_seq_one_letter_code
_entity_poly.pdbx_strand_id
1 'polypeptide(L)'
;MTLKKLFKPINIGSAEIRNRIVMPAMTTAFAGEDGAVSERLKDYFSERAKGGVGLIITDAACIDYPIGKLSHATQLRVDYDKFIPGLSDLVGRVHCYDAKIALQLHHAGRQTTLEHTEGKQPVSASEVYDPVFQVQPRALELGEIEEVVEKFSEGARRAKIAGFDAVEIHGAHGYLIQQFLSPYTNRRTDKYGGSLDRRMTFALEILWRVRDRVGPDFPVLFRLSAEEHVEHGLTLEDTKIIAKRLEEEGVDALHISSGMDETPPEYCDVPPMAVPRGCFVQYASAIKNLVNVPVITVGRINDVTLAEKILQEEKADLIAMGRALIADPELPNKAREGRLDDILKCIACNRCTTRIGAGLRLGCDVNPSVGEEKESKLTHATKPKRVLVVGGGPAGMEAARILTMRGHDVILYDENNELGGQMNISTKPPHKEEVMNVFEFLSNQLRKLNVEIVLGRSVDASMVQQINPDAVIVATGATPLIPNIRGVNGENVVTAWNVLKGEAEVGEGVIMAGGGMVGCETAEFLAEKGKRVTIVEMLEEAGFDMESVTRQIVLKRIAKQKVKILTNRVIYEITDEGISVIDKKRNEMQSIKGENVVLALGARPNNELVKKLEGSVKELYVIGDCLKPGRISEAIHEGFNVAREI
;
A
#
# COMPACT_ATOMS: atom_id res chain seq x y z
N MET A 1 3.13 14.68 22.95
CA MET A 1 2.68 13.40 23.55
C MET A 1 3.90 12.51 23.74
N THR A 2 4.07 11.90 24.91
CA THR A 2 5.22 11.00 25.13
C THR A 2 4.82 9.57 24.77
N LEU A 3 5.57 8.93 23.86
CA LEU A 3 5.31 7.59 23.35
C LEU A 3 5.83 6.50 24.32
N LYS A 4 5.32 6.52 25.58
CA LYS A 4 5.87 5.69 26.67
C LYS A 4 5.50 4.21 26.56
N LYS A 5 4.25 3.88 26.17
CA LYS A 5 3.81 2.48 26.09
C LYS A 5 4.37 1.80 24.84
N LEU A 6 4.50 2.53 23.72
CA LEU A 6 4.99 1.99 22.45
C LEU A 6 6.41 1.43 22.55
N PHE A 7 7.26 2.03 23.38
CA PHE A 7 8.66 1.62 23.57
C PHE A 7 8.93 0.79 24.83
N LYS A 8 7.88 0.32 25.51
CA LYS A 8 8.04 -0.67 26.59
C LYS A 8 8.22 -2.06 26.00
N PRO A 9 9.18 -2.86 26.53
CA PRO A 9 9.31 -4.26 26.15
C PRO A 9 8.07 -5.08 26.52
N ILE A 10 7.93 -6.24 25.89
CA ILE A 10 6.88 -7.22 26.18
C ILE A 10 7.39 -8.61 25.81
N ASN A 11 6.92 -9.64 26.52
CA ASN A 11 7.20 -11.03 26.18
C ASN A 11 6.09 -11.63 25.32
N ILE A 12 6.49 -12.42 24.32
CA ILE A 12 5.64 -13.36 23.59
C ILE A 12 6.25 -14.74 23.87
N GLY A 13 5.58 -15.55 24.68
CA GLY A 13 6.19 -16.78 25.22
C GLY A 13 7.53 -16.48 25.89
N SER A 14 8.60 -17.15 25.47
CA SER A 14 9.97 -16.94 25.96
C SER A 14 10.71 -15.78 25.31
N ALA A 15 10.20 -15.20 24.22
CA ALA A 15 10.88 -14.13 23.48
C ALA A 15 10.55 -12.75 24.05
N GLU A 16 11.57 -12.02 24.51
CA GLU A 16 11.43 -10.60 24.88
C GLU A 16 11.52 -9.72 23.64
N ILE A 17 10.46 -8.94 23.37
CA ILE A 17 10.36 -7.97 22.28
C ILE A 17 10.65 -6.59 22.84
N ARG A 18 11.69 -5.92 22.33
CA ARG A 18 12.24 -4.64 22.88
C ARG A 18 11.29 -3.45 22.87
N ASN A 19 10.23 -3.49 22.04
CA ASN A 19 9.15 -2.49 21.98
C ASN A 19 7.90 -3.10 21.36
N ARG A 20 6.81 -2.33 21.32
CA ARG A 20 5.48 -2.80 20.88
C ARG A 20 5.22 -2.66 19.38
N ILE A 21 6.22 -2.33 18.56
CA ILE A 21 6.08 -2.15 17.11
C ILE A 21 6.40 -3.46 16.41
N VAL A 22 5.45 -3.95 15.62
CA VAL A 22 5.57 -5.16 14.81
C VAL A 22 5.55 -4.80 13.33
N MET A 23 6.46 -5.35 12.56
CA MET A 23 6.34 -5.43 11.12
C MET A 23 5.57 -6.70 10.77
N PRO A 24 4.31 -6.62 10.32
CA PRO A 24 3.53 -7.81 9.99
C PRO A 24 4.03 -8.44 8.68
N ALA A 25 3.69 -9.70 8.48
CA ALA A 25 3.92 -10.38 7.21
C ALA A 25 3.25 -9.61 6.05
N MET A 26 4.03 -9.34 5.03
CA MET A 26 3.60 -8.68 3.78
C MET A 26 4.38 -9.28 2.63
N THR A 27 3.71 -9.62 1.55
CA THR A 27 4.37 -10.16 0.35
C THR A 27 5.25 -9.09 -0.29
N THR A 28 6.53 -9.42 -0.47
CA THR A 28 7.50 -8.52 -1.10
C THR A 28 7.84 -8.90 -2.55
N ALA A 29 7.72 -10.17 -2.88
CA ALA A 29 8.25 -10.77 -4.11
C ALA A 29 9.77 -10.51 -4.27
N PHE A 30 10.51 -10.49 -3.15
CA PHE A 30 11.97 -10.36 -3.13
C PHE A 30 12.71 -11.69 -2.94
N ALA A 31 12.00 -12.78 -2.70
CA ALA A 31 12.61 -14.12 -2.72
C ALA A 31 13.21 -14.42 -4.10
N GLY A 32 14.16 -15.33 -4.15
CA GLY A 32 14.67 -15.90 -5.39
C GLY A 32 13.58 -16.61 -6.20
N GLU A 33 13.83 -16.88 -7.47
CA GLU A 33 12.87 -17.59 -8.34
C GLU A 33 12.54 -18.98 -7.81
N ASP A 34 13.49 -19.62 -7.14
CA ASP A 34 13.33 -20.92 -6.49
C ASP A 34 12.71 -20.84 -5.09
N GLY A 35 12.41 -19.63 -4.61
CA GLY A 35 11.88 -19.36 -3.27
C GLY A 35 12.94 -19.24 -2.17
N ALA A 36 14.22 -19.25 -2.50
CA ALA A 36 15.30 -19.01 -1.55
C ALA A 36 15.37 -17.54 -1.09
N VAL A 37 15.99 -17.32 0.07
CA VAL A 37 16.26 -15.96 0.57
C VAL A 37 17.27 -15.27 -0.35
N SER A 38 16.90 -14.13 -0.92
CA SER A 38 17.78 -13.27 -1.73
C SER A 38 18.51 -12.23 -0.89
N GLU A 39 19.59 -11.62 -1.43
CA GLU A 39 20.25 -10.47 -0.77
C GLU A 39 19.29 -9.29 -0.62
N ARG A 40 18.44 -9.02 -1.62
CA ARG A 40 17.41 -7.98 -1.56
C ARG A 40 16.45 -8.17 -0.38
N LEU A 41 16.00 -9.39 -0.13
CA LEU A 41 15.14 -9.70 1.00
C LEU A 41 15.86 -9.49 2.34
N LYS A 42 17.13 -9.88 2.43
CA LYS A 42 17.97 -9.65 3.62
C LYS A 42 18.17 -8.15 3.89
N ASP A 43 18.50 -7.37 2.87
CA ASP A 43 18.72 -5.92 2.98
C ASP A 43 17.43 -5.21 3.38
N TYR A 44 16.28 -5.63 2.81
CA TYR A 44 14.96 -5.11 3.14
C TYR A 44 14.61 -5.28 4.63
N PHE A 45 14.72 -6.48 5.18
CA PHE A 45 14.43 -6.71 6.59
C PHE A 45 15.48 -6.13 7.53
N SER A 46 16.76 -6.16 7.13
CA SER A 46 17.85 -5.56 7.91
C SER A 46 17.65 -4.06 8.13
N GLU A 47 17.20 -3.33 7.11
CA GLU A 47 16.99 -1.88 7.23
C GLU A 47 15.85 -1.56 8.21
N ARG A 48 14.77 -2.39 8.27
CA ARG A 48 13.69 -2.24 9.26
C ARG A 48 14.13 -2.62 10.68
N ALA A 49 14.95 -3.67 10.80
CA ALA A 49 15.56 -4.04 12.09
C ALA A 49 16.45 -2.93 12.62
N LYS A 50 17.34 -2.39 11.77
CA LYS A 50 18.19 -1.22 12.06
C LYS A 50 17.35 0.02 12.42
N GLY A 51 16.22 0.22 11.74
CA GLY A 51 15.25 1.29 12.00
C GLY A 51 14.52 1.19 13.34
N GLY A 52 14.72 0.10 14.08
CA GLY A 52 14.30 0.01 15.48
C GLY A 52 13.01 -0.77 15.74
N VAL A 53 12.48 -1.51 14.76
CA VAL A 53 11.29 -2.36 14.96
C VAL A 53 11.55 -3.45 16.02
N GLY A 54 10.55 -3.79 16.82
CA GLY A 54 10.70 -4.80 17.88
C GLY A 54 10.61 -6.24 17.37
N LEU A 55 9.61 -6.51 16.54
CA LEU A 55 9.38 -7.83 15.93
C LEU A 55 9.15 -7.69 14.44
N ILE A 56 9.82 -8.50 13.63
CA ILE A 56 9.57 -8.68 12.20
C ILE A 56 8.90 -10.04 11.99
N ILE A 57 7.75 -10.05 11.32
CA ILE A 57 7.15 -11.27 10.78
C ILE A 57 7.44 -11.26 9.28
N THR A 58 8.14 -12.28 8.78
CA THR A 58 8.57 -12.33 7.37
C THR A 58 7.40 -12.45 6.40
N ASP A 59 7.70 -12.36 5.10
CA ASP A 59 6.78 -12.77 4.05
C ASP A 59 6.20 -14.15 4.35
N ALA A 60 4.98 -14.40 3.87
CA ALA A 60 4.33 -15.69 3.92
C ALA A 60 5.21 -16.77 3.27
N ALA A 61 5.75 -17.70 4.07
CA ALA A 61 6.61 -18.79 3.60
C ALA A 61 5.77 -20.01 3.21
N CYS A 62 5.88 -20.45 1.97
CA CYS A 62 5.17 -21.61 1.44
C CYS A 62 5.70 -22.89 2.10
N ILE A 63 4.79 -23.68 2.72
CA ILE A 63 5.10 -24.97 3.38
C ILE A 63 4.88 -26.16 2.44
N ASP A 64 4.22 -25.95 1.32
CA ASP A 64 3.81 -27.00 0.37
C ASP A 64 3.89 -26.52 -1.09
N TYR A 65 5.07 -26.51 -1.66
CA TYR A 65 5.26 -26.10 -3.05
C TYR A 65 4.98 -27.27 -4.02
N PRO A 66 4.29 -27.04 -5.16
CA PRO A 66 3.74 -25.78 -5.64
C PRO A 66 2.28 -25.53 -5.21
N ILE A 67 1.58 -26.49 -4.63
CA ILE A 67 0.13 -26.44 -4.37
C ILE A 67 -0.22 -25.31 -3.37
N GLY A 68 0.63 -25.09 -2.38
CA GLY A 68 0.45 -24.07 -1.35
C GLY A 68 0.96 -22.68 -1.72
N LYS A 69 1.46 -22.50 -2.96
CA LYS A 69 2.04 -21.22 -3.41
C LYS A 69 0.99 -20.15 -3.63
N LEU A 70 1.30 -18.92 -3.20
CA LEU A 70 0.53 -17.71 -3.53
C LEU A 70 0.55 -17.40 -5.04
N SER A 71 -0.42 -16.66 -5.51
CA SER A 71 -0.53 -16.16 -6.89
C SER A 71 0.45 -15.03 -7.21
N HIS A 72 1.74 -15.20 -6.84
CA HIS A 72 2.78 -14.20 -7.06
C HIS A 72 4.01 -14.81 -7.70
N ALA A 73 4.80 -13.96 -8.39
CA ALA A 73 5.95 -14.40 -9.16
C ALA A 73 6.95 -15.20 -8.29
N THR A 74 7.33 -14.65 -7.14
CA THR A 74 8.24 -15.31 -6.19
C THR A 74 7.67 -15.28 -4.78
N GLN A 75 7.88 -16.37 -4.02
CA GLN A 75 7.45 -16.50 -2.64
C GLN A 75 8.53 -17.24 -1.86
N LEU A 76 8.78 -16.81 -0.62
CA LEU A 76 9.68 -17.48 0.30
C LEU A 76 9.20 -18.93 0.53
N ARG A 77 10.14 -19.89 0.61
CA ARG A 77 9.84 -21.30 0.83
C ARG A 77 10.49 -21.83 2.10
N VAL A 78 9.80 -22.78 2.73
CA VAL A 78 10.26 -23.48 3.93
C VAL A 78 9.91 -24.97 3.89
N ASP A 79 9.53 -25.47 2.71
CA ASP A 79 9.09 -26.85 2.46
C ASP A 79 10.23 -27.88 2.43
N TYR A 80 11.50 -27.45 2.26
CA TYR A 80 12.67 -28.31 2.26
C TYR A 80 13.81 -27.77 3.10
N ASP A 81 14.63 -28.68 3.66
CA ASP A 81 15.79 -28.34 4.52
C ASP A 81 16.85 -27.48 3.80
N LYS A 82 16.94 -27.58 2.47
CA LYS A 82 17.86 -26.75 1.66
C LYS A 82 17.69 -25.24 1.84
N PHE A 83 16.53 -24.77 2.33
CA PHE A 83 16.26 -23.37 2.56
C PHE A 83 16.78 -22.86 3.93
N ILE A 84 17.11 -23.77 4.87
CA ILE A 84 17.57 -23.43 6.22
C ILE A 84 18.79 -22.49 6.20
N PRO A 85 19.86 -22.71 5.40
CA PRO A 85 21.03 -21.83 5.44
C PRO A 85 20.69 -20.37 5.07
N GLY A 86 19.92 -20.14 3.99
CA GLY A 86 19.50 -18.80 3.60
C GLY A 86 18.59 -18.11 4.63
N LEU A 87 17.69 -18.89 5.25
CA LEU A 87 16.84 -18.41 6.34
C LEU A 87 17.68 -18.05 7.59
N SER A 88 18.71 -18.85 7.91
CA SER A 88 19.62 -18.55 9.01
C SER A 88 20.45 -17.27 8.78
N ASP A 89 20.91 -17.06 7.56
CA ASP A 89 21.57 -15.80 7.17
C ASP A 89 20.66 -14.58 7.37
N LEU A 90 19.39 -14.70 6.97
CA LEU A 90 18.40 -13.65 7.16
C LEU A 90 18.21 -13.33 8.65
N VAL A 91 18.04 -14.37 9.48
CA VAL A 91 17.91 -14.24 10.94
C VAL A 91 19.13 -13.53 11.51
N GLY A 92 20.34 -13.97 11.16
CA GLY A 92 21.58 -13.35 11.61
C GLY A 92 21.67 -11.86 11.28
N ARG A 93 21.25 -11.47 10.06
CA ARG A 93 21.19 -10.05 9.64
C ARG A 93 20.24 -9.21 10.49
N VAL A 94 19.07 -9.75 10.83
CA VAL A 94 18.07 -9.06 11.67
C VAL A 94 18.55 -8.96 13.12
N HIS A 95 19.11 -10.04 13.67
CA HIS A 95 19.62 -10.11 15.04
C HIS A 95 20.79 -9.15 15.30
N CYS A 96 21.57 -8.78 14.27
CA CYS A 96 22.62 -7.73 14.40
C CYS A 96 22.08 -6.39 14.91
N TYR A 97 20.77 -6.17 14.87
CA TYR A 97 20.12 -4.92 15.29
C TYR A 97 19.16 -5.12 16.48
N ASP A 98 19.26 -6.21 17.24
CA ASP A 98 18.40 -6.54 18.40
C ASP A 98 16.90 -6.60 18.08
N ALA A 99 16.49 -6.80 16.85
CA ALA A 99 15.12 -7.06 16.47
C ALA A 99 14.85 -8.57 16.52
N LYS A 100 13.66 -8.96 16.97
CA LYS A 100 13.17 -10.33 16.89
C LYS A 100 12.56 -10.62 15.54
N ILE A 101 12.62 -11.88 15.10
CA ILE A 101 12.10 -12.30 13.80
C ILE A 101 11.30 -13.59 13.91
N ALA A 102 10.09 -13.59 13.32
CA ALA A 102 9.21 -14.74 13.19
C ALA A 102 9.01 -15.12 11.72
N LEU A 103 8.94 -16.42 11.40
CA LEU A 103 8.59 -16.91 10.08
C LEU A 103 7.08 -17.14 10.01
N GLN A 104 6.39 -16.53 9.01
CA GLN A 104 4.99 -16.86 8.79
C GLN A 104 4.85 -18.11 7.93
N LEU A 105 4.20 -19.14 8.46
CA LEU A 105 3.91 -20.41 7.78
C LEU A 105 2.59 -20.30 7.02
N HIS A 106 2.59 -20.63 5.74
CA HIS A 106 1.49 -20.33 4.84
C HIS A 106 1.20 -21.42 3.82
N HIS A 107 -0.11 -21.57 3.51
CA HIS A 107 -0.62 -22.35 2.39
C HIS A 107 -1.82 -21.62 1.77
N ALA A 108 -1.73 -21.30 0.47
CA ALA A 108 -2.72 -20.47 -0.21
C ALA A 108 -4.14 -21.09 -0.26
N GLY A 109 -4.23 -22.41 -0.25
CA GLY A 109 -5.51 -23.08 -0.46
C GLY A 109 -6.07 -22.79 -1.85
N ARG A 110 -7.33 -22.29 -1.92
CA ARG A 110 -7.98 -21.92 -3.19
C ARG A 110 -7.55 -20.56 -3.75
N GLN A 111 -6.92 -19.70 -2.92
CA GLN A 111 -6.48 -18.36 -3.31
C GLN A 111 -5.15 -18.38 -4.09
N THR A 112 -5.15 -19.07 -5.20
CA THR A 112 -4.04 -19.19 -6.15
C THR A 112 -4.57 -19.56 -7.53
N THR A 113 -3.71 -19.64 -8.53
CA THR A 113 -4.10 -20.00 -9.90
C THR A 113 -3.40 -21.26 -10.38
N LEU A 114 -3.92 -21.93 -11.41
CA LEU A 114 -3.28 -23.09 -12.04
C LEU A 114 -1.87 -22.80 -12.53
N GLU A 115 -1.59 -21.59 -13.00
CA GLU A 115 -0.27 -21.17 -13.42
C GLU A 115 0.73 -21.22 -12.26
N HIS A 116 0.33 -20.66 -11.09
CA HIS A 116 1.21 -20.58 -9.92
C HIS A 116 1.40 -21.92 -9.21
N THR A 117 0.46 -22.86 -9.38
CA THR A 117 0.56 -24.23 -8.86
C THR A 117 1.18 -25.20 -9.87
N GLU A 118 1.81 -24.72 -10.93
CA GLU A 118 2.44 -25.52 -11.98
C GLU A 118 1.46 -26.55 -12.61
N GLY A 119 0.22 -26.11 -12.86
CA GLY A 119 -0.84 -26.91 -13.46
C GLY A 119 -1.56 -27.87 -12.50
N LYS A 120 -1.20 -27.90 -11.23
CA LYS A 120 -1.91 -28.68 -10.21
C LYS A 120 -3.14 -27.94 -9.74
N GLN A 121 -4.28 -28.65 -9.63
CA GLN A 121 -5.52 -28.06 -9.16
C GLN A 121 -5.38 -27.57 -7.71
N PRO A 122 -5.69 -26.28 -7.43
CA PRO A 122 -5.71 -25.76 -6.09
C PRO A 122 -6.60 -26.57 -5.14
N VAL A 123 -6.26 -26.59 -3.88
CA VAL A 123 -6.96 -27.36 -2.84
C VAL A 123 -7.68 -26.45 -1.84
N SER A 124 -8.72 -26.97 -1.18
CA SER A 124 -9.47 -26.25 -0.15
C SER A 124 -10.11 -27.23 0.83
N ALA A 125 -10.81 -26.70 1.82
CA ALA A 125 -11.68 -27.51 2.69
C ALA A 125 -12.79 -28.19 1.91
N SER A 126 -13.36 -27.51 0.91
CA SER A 126 -14.43 -28.01 0.04
C SER A 126 -14.32 -27.39 -1.36
N GLU A 127 -15.07 -27.94 -2.32
CA GLU A 127 -15.10 -27.51 -3.72
C GLU A 127 -15.92 -26.22 -3.93
N VAL A 128 -15.58 -25.15 -3.21
CA VAL A 128 -16.25 -23.85 -3.34
C VAL A 128 -15.44 -22.98 -4.29
N TYR A 129 -16.06 -22.58 -5.42
CA TYR A 129 -15.44 -21.73 -6.44
C TYR A 129 -14.92 -20.42 -5.86
N ASP A 130 -13.73 -20.00 -6.28
CA ASP A 130 -13.16 -18.70 -5.92
C ASP A 130 -13.41 -17.69 -7.05
N PRO A 131 -14.24 -16.65 -6.82
CA PRO A 131 -14.59 -15.69 -7.87
C PRO A 131 -13.46 -14.68 -8.15
N VAL A 132 -12.53 -14.48 -7.23
CA VAL A 132 -11.41 -13.53 -7.39
C VAL A 132 -10.32 -14.16 -8.26
N PHE A 133 -9.89 -15.36 -7.91
CA PHE A 133 -8.89 -16.12 -8.69
C PHE A 133 -9.47 -16.91 -9.85
N GLN A 134 -10.82 -16.97 -9.99
CA GLN A 134 -11.54 -17.70 -11.03
C GLN A 134 -11.13 -19.18 -11.11
N VAL A 135 -11.03 -19.81 -9.94
CA VAL A 135 -10.55 -21.17 -9.78
C VAL A 135 -11.59 -22.05 -9.09
N GLN A 136 -11.76 -23.27 -9.58
CA GLN A 136 -12.48 -24.35 -8.92
C GLN A 136 -11.49 -25.22 -8.17
N PRO A 137 -11.35 -25.09 -6.82
CA PRO A 137 -10.49 -25.97 -6.05
C PRO A 137 -11.10 -27.37 -5.95
N ARG A 138 -10.28 -28.34 -5.59
CA ARG A 138 -10.76 -29.63 -5.09
C ARG A 138 -10.72 -29.67 -3.56
N ALA A 139 -11.57 -30.46 -2.96
CA ALA A 139 -11.50 -30.75 -1.53
C ALA A 139 -10.27 -31.62 -1.20
N LEU A 140 -9.59 -31.31 -0.10
CA LEU A 140 -8.57 -32.19 0.45
C LEU A 140 -9.18 -33.49 0.98
N GLU A 141 -8.56 -34.62 0.70
CA GLU A 141 -8.87 -35.91 1.31
C GLU A 141 -8.33 -35.98 2.74
N LEU A 142 -8.82 -36.93 3.56
CA LEU A 142 -8.41 -37.04 4.96
C LEU A 142 -6.90 -37.24 5.12
N GLY A 143 -6.30 -38.10 4.29
CA GLY A 143 -4.85 -38.34 4.31
C GLY A 143 -4.06 -37.10 3.90
N GLU A 144 -4.52 -36.34 2.93
CA GLU A 144 -3.86 -35.10 2.50
C GLU A 144 -3.93 -34.00 3.58
N ILE A 145 -5.03 -33.95 4.34
CA ILE A 145 -5.13 -33.04 5.50
C ILE A 145 -4.04 -33.34 6.53
N GLU A 146 -3.83 -34.62 6.85
CA GLU A 146 -2.77 -35.06 7.77
C GLU A 146 -1.36 -34.71 7.23
N GLU A 147 -1.13 -34.87 5.92
CA GLU A 147 0.12 -34.46 5.26
C GLU A 147 0.35 -32.95 5.35
N VAL A 148 -0.69 -32.13 5.15
CA VAL A 148 -0.59 -30.67 5.25
C VAL A 148 -0.28 -30.25 6.70
N VAL A 149 -0.91 -30.88 7.70
CA VAL A 149 -0.61 -30.68 9.13
C VAL A 149 0.88 -30.94 9.39
N GLU A 150 1.42 -32.06 8.87
CA GLU A 150 2.83 -32.40 9.01
C GLU A 150 3.74 -31.36 8.32
N LYS A 151 3.37 -30.87 7.12
CA LYS A 151 4.15 -29.83 6.39
C LYS A 151 4.23 -28.51 7.16
N PHE A 152 3.17 -28.08 7.86
CA PHE A 152 3.21 -26.93 8.76
C PHE A 152 4.21 -27.15 9.91
N SER A 153 4.19 -28.32 10.53
CA SER A 153 5.10 -28.64 11.65
C SER A 153 6.57 -28.72 11.19
N GLU A 154 6.81 -29.30 10.01
CA GLU A 154 8.16 -29.34 9.43
C GLU A 154 8.66 -27.95 9.04
N GLY A 155 7.77 -27.05 8.55
CA GLY A 155 8.09 -25.64 8.35
C GLY A 155 8.53 -24.96 9.65
N ALA A 156 7.81 -25.20 10.74
CA ALA A 156 8.16 -24.67 12.06
C ALA A 156 9.49 -25.21 12.58
N ARG A 157 9.75 -26.52 12.39
CA ARG A 157 11.06 -27.14 12.73
C ARG A 157 12.21 -26.45 12.00
N ARG A 158 12.05 -26.21 10.69
CA ARG A 158 13.07 -25.54 9.86
C ARG A 158 13.28 -24.10 10.31
N ALA A 159 12.21 -23.37 10.65
CA ALA A 159 12.32 -22.03 11.21
C ALA A 159 13.11 -22.02 12.52
N LYS A 160 12.82 -22.95 13.46
CA LYS A 160 13.57 -23.07 14.70
C LYS A 160 15.04 -23.39 14.46
N ILE A 161 15.36 -24.33 13.56
CA ILE A 161 16.76 -24.67 13.20
C ILE A 161 17.47 -23.47 12.55
N ALA A 162 16.78 -22.68 11.73
CA ALA A 162 17.33 -21.48 11.12
C ALA A 162 17.59 -20.35 12.12
N GLY A 163 17.10 -20.49 13.36
CA GLY A 163 17.33 -19.53 14.46
C GLY A 163 16.26 -18.45 14.60
N PHE A 164 15.10 -18.59 13.95
CA PHE A 164 13.96 -17.69 14.20
C PHE A 164 13.56 -17.68 15.67
N ASP A 165 13.10 -16.54 16.17
CA ASP A 165 12.63 -16.37 17.55
C ASP A 165 11.20 -16.91 17.74
N ALA A 166 10.43 -17.04 16.67
CA ALA A 166 9.05 -17.50 16.68
C ALA A 166 8.60 -17.99 15.30
N VAL A 167 7.42 -18.60 15.24
CA VAL A 167 6.64 -18.79 14.00
C VAL A 167 5.27 -18.16 14.15
N GLU A 168 4.70 -17.68 13.03
CA GLU A 168 3.29 -17.27 12.96
C GLU A 168 2.54 -18.22 12.02
N ILE A 169 1.50 -18.89 12.53
CA ILE A 169 0.60 -19.73 11.74
C ILE A 169 -0.43 -18.81 11.06
N HIS A 170 -0.51 -18.85 9.73
CA HIS A 170 -1.40 -17.98 8.98
C HIS A 170 -2.81 -18.57 8.85
N GLY A 171 -3.69 -18.24 9.81
CA GLY A 171 -5.09 -18.64 9.82
C GLY A 171 -6.07 -17.52 9.46
N ALA A 172 -5.65 -16.58 8.57
CA ALA A 172 -6.43 -15.39 8.20
C ALA A 172 -6.57 -15.22 6.68
N HIS A 173 -7.29 -14.18 6.25
CA HIS A 173 -7.37 -13.64 4.89
C HIS A 173 -7.90 -14.61 3.82
N GLY A 174 -8.68 -15.62 4.23
CA GLY A 174 -9.26 -16.58 3.29
C GLY A 174 -8.30 -17.68 2.82
N TYR A 175 -7.09 -17.81 3.40
CA TYR A 175 -6.16 -18.89 3.06
C TYR A 175 -6.56 -20.22 3.70
N LEU A 176 -5.80 -21.29 3.42
CA LEU A 176 -6.24 -22.66 3.68
C LEU A 176 -6.79 -22.90 5.10
N ILE A 177 -6.10 -22.45 6.15
CA ILE A 177 -6.59 -22.64 7.53
C ILE A 177 -7.92 -21.92 7.74
N GLN A 178 -8.06 -20.69 7.28
CA GLN A 178 -9.33 -19.98 7.36
C GLN A 178 -10.42 -20.65 6.52
N GLN A 179 -10.07 -21.25 5.35
CA GLN A 179 -11.03 -22.00 4.55
C GLN A 179 -11.62 -23.19 5.31
N PHE A 180 -10.89 -23.79 6.24
CA PHE A 180 -11.43 -24.81 7.15
C PHE A 180 -12.26 -24.23 8.28
N LEU A 181 -11.87 -23.08 8.84
CA LEU A 181 -12.63 -22.39 9.89
C LEU A 181 -13.96 -21.83 9.42
N SER A 182 -14.01 -21.30 8.20
CA SER A 182 -15.14 -20.57 7.65
C SER A 182 -16.29 -21.49 7.23
N PRO A 183 -17.55 -21.23 7.66
CA PRO A 183 -18.69 -21.96 7.14
C PRO A 183 -19.03 -21.59 5.68
N TYR A 184 -18.49 -20.47 5.17
CA TYR A 184 -18.61 -20.06 3.76
C TYR A 184 -17.87 -21.01 2.82
N THR A 185 -16.66 -21.42 3.18
CA THR A 185 -15.79 -22.27 2.34
C THR A 185 -15.74 -23.72 2.76
N ASN A 186 -16.13 -24.05 4.02
CA ASN A 186 -16.12 -25.41 4.54
C ASN A 186 -17.51 -26.03 4.53
N ARG A 187 -17.76 -26.92 3.59
CA ARG A 187 -19.01 -27.70 3.41
C ARG A 187 -18.85 -29.17 3.81
N ARG A 188 -17.78 -29.51 4.53
CA ARG A 188 -17.48 -30.89 4.94
C ARG A 188 -18.47 -31.42 5.97
N THR A 189 -18.66 -32.73 5.98
CA THR A 189 -19.51 -33.45 6.92
C THR A 189 -18.75 -34.40 7.84
N ASP A 190 -17.42 -34.53 7.64
CA ASP A 190 -16.50 -35.32 8.46
C ASP A 190 -16.03 -34.56 9.73
N LYS A 191 -14.97 -35.05 10.40
CA LYS A 191 -14.43 -34.44 11.62
C LYS A 191 -13.92 -33.00 11.44
N TYR A 192 -13.74 -32.51 10.23
CA TYR A 192 -13.25 -31.17 9.90
C TYR A 192 -14.35 -30.18 9.47
N GLY A 193 -15.64 -30.56 9.48
CA GLY A 193 -16.71 -29.72 8.99
C GLY A 193 -18.01 -29.80 9.81
N GLY A 194 -18.96 -28.90 9.51
CA GLY A 194 -20.23 -28.78 10.23
C GLY A 194 -20.15 -27.75 11.37
N SER A 195 -20.17 -28.20 12.63
CA SER A 195 -20.09 -27.28 13.78
C SER A 195 -18.77 -26.51 13.85
N LEU A 196 -18.77 -25.38 14.56
CA LEU A 196 -17.55 -24.58 14.77
C LEU A 196 -16.41 -25.43 15.36
N ASP A 197 -16.71 -26.26 16.36
CA ASP A 197 -15.70 -27.14 16.98
C ASP A 197 -15.04 -28.07 15.96
N ARG A 198 -15.82 -28.65 15.05
CA ARG A 198 -15.28 -29.50 13.98
C ARG A 198 -14.47 -28.70 12.96
N ARG A 199 -14.93 -27.50 12.61
CA ARG A 199 -14.18 -26.62 11.70
C ARG A 199 -12.86 -26.15 12.28
N MET A 200 -12.74 -26.03 13.62
CA MET A 200 -11.48 -25.71 14.31
C MET A 200 -10.47 -26.87 14.29
N THR A 201 -10.91 -28.12 14.09
CA THR A 201 -10.04 -29.31 14.20
C THR A 201 -8.74 -29.19 13.40
N PHE A 202 -8.82 -28.72 12.14
CA PHE A 202 -7.62 -28.56 11.29
C PHE A 202 -6.62 -27.54 11.86
N ALA A 203 -7.10 -26.38 12.30
CA ALA A 203 -6.27 -25.35 12.90
C ALA A 203 -5.61 -25.83 14.19
N LEU A 204 -6.34 -26.58 15.03
CA LEU A 204 -5.86 -27.13 16.29
C LEU A 204 -4.85 -28.27 16.06
N GLU A 205 -5.10 -29.18 15.13
CA GLU A 205 -4.14 -30.25 14.77
C GLU A 205 -2.82 -29.65 14.26
N ILE A 206 -2.85 -28.55 13.48
CA ILE A 206 -1.65 -27.81 13.08
C ILE A 206 -0.93 -27.24 14.30
N LEU A 207 -1.65 -26.53 15.19
CA LEU A 207 -1.06 -25.94 16.39
C LEU A 207 -0.41 -27.00 17.27
N TRP A 208 -1.08 -28.11 17.54
CA TRP A 208 -0.55 -29.20 18.35
C TRP A 208 0.69 -29.84 17.72
N ARG A 209 0.64 -30.10 16.43
CA ARG A 209 1.76 -30.72 15.71
C ARG A 209 2.97 -29.77 15.64
N VAL A 210 2.72 -28.45 15.42
CA VAL A 210 3.77 -27.43 15.49
C VAL A 210 4.37 -27.39 16.89
N ARG A 211 3.54 -27.32 17.94
CA ARG A 211 3.98 -27.29 19.32
C ARG A 211 4.79 -28.54 19.72
N ASP A 212 4.34 -29.74 19.34
CA ASP A 212 5.09 -31.00 19.54
C ASP A 212 6.48 -30.94 18.89
N ARG A 213 6.56 -30.37 17.68
CA ARG A 213 7.79 -30.31 16.89
C ARG A 213 8.79 -29.26 17.41
N VAL A 214 8.31 -28.09 17.83
CA VAL A 214 9.19 -26.99 18.28
C VAL A 214 9.39 -26.96 19.80
N GLY A 215 8.58 -27.70 20.58
CA GLY A 215 8.64 -27.76 22.05
C GLY A 215 7.91 -26.57 22.71
N PRO A 216 7.81 -26.61 24.07
CA PRO A 216 6.96 -25.69 24.83
C PRO A 216 7.51 -24.24 24.86
N ASP A 217 8.83 -24.08 24.78
CA ASP A 217 9.48 -22.78 24.98
C ASP A 217 9.58 -21.94 23.69
N PHE A 218 9.35 -22.53 22.52
CA PHE A 218 9.46 -21.81 21.24
C PHE A 218 8.15 -21.08 20.94
N PRO A 219 8.15 -19.72 20.81
CA PRO A 219 6.94 -18.95 20.61
C PRO A 219 6.19 -19.29 19.33
N VAL A 220 4.88 -19.51 19.44
CA VAL A 220 3.95 -19.77 18.32
C VAL A 220 2.85 -18.72 18.34
N LEU A 221 2.84 -17.85 17.30
CA LEU A 221 1.80 -16.88 17.06
C LEU A 221 0.74 -17.46 16.13
N PHE A 222 -0.48 -16.95 16.23
CA PHE A 222 -1.55 -17.33 15.30
C PHE A 222 -2.24 -16.08 14.74
N ARG A 223 -2.30 -15.94 13.41
CA ARG A 223 -2.99 -14.82 12.75
C ARG A 223 -4.41 -15.21 12.39
N LEU A 224 -5.38 -14.36 12.74
CA LEU A 224 -6.80 -14.56 12.52
C LEU A 224 -7.42 -13.35 11.81
N SER A 225 -8.34 -13.59 10.87
CA SER A 225 -9.34 -12.60 10.48
C SER A 225 -10.49 -12.62 11.46
N ALA A 226 -10.78 -11.48 12.08
CA ALA A 226 -11.83 -11.37 13.08
C ALA A 226 -13.24 -11.56 12.49
N GLU A 227 -13.41 -11.14 11.24
CA GLU A 227 -14.68 -11.22 10.52
C GLU A 227 -14.40 -11.27 9.01
N GLU A 228 -15.17 -12.05 8.27
CA GLU A 228 -15.03 -12.21 6.81
C GLU A 228 -15.85 -11.19 6.01
N HIS A 229 -16.92 -10.65 6.61
CA HIS A 229 -17.86 -9.71 5.97
C HIS A 229 -18.48 -10.23 4.66
N VAL A 230 -18.62 -11.53 4.53
CA VAL A 230 -19.35 -12.20 3.45
C VAL A 230 -20.55 -12.95 4.01
N GLU A 231 -21.56 -13.15 3.19
CA GLU A 231 -22.74 -13.89 3.62
C GLU A 231 -22.38 -15.33 4.02
N HIS A 232 -22.82 -15.75 5.19
CA HIS A 232 -22.45 -17.04 5.80
C HIS A 232 -20.95 -17.22 6.07
N GLY A 233 -20.19 -16.14 6.19
CA GLY A 233 -18.78 -16.17 6.59
C GLY A 233 -18.58 -16.26 8.10
N LEU A 234 -17.29 -16.31 8.53
CA LEU A 234 -16.93 -16.20 9.94
C LEU A 234 -17.33 -14.82 10.49
N THR A 235 -17.94 -14.85 11.67
CA THR A 235 -18.30 -13.66 12.43
C THR A 235 -17.30 -13.40 13.55
N LEU A 236 -17.32 -12.18 14.11
CA LEU A 236 -16.52 -11.85 15.28
C LEU A 236 -16.82 -12.79 16.47
N GLU A 237 -18.09 -13.22 16.65
CA GLU A 237 -18.46 -14.13 17.74
C GLU A 237 -17.83 -15.52 17.56
N ASP A 238 -17.80 -16.04 16.32
CA ASP A 238 -17.06 -17.28 16.03
C ASP A 238 -15.58 -17.13 16.33
N THR A 239 -14.97 -16.01 15.91
CA THR A 239 -13.54 -15.78 16.09
C THR A 239 -13.16 -15.59 17.56
N LYS A 240 -14.04 -15.05 18.39
CA LYS A 240 -13.85 -15.00 19.85
C LYS A 240 -13.72 -16.41 20.45
N ILE A 241 -14.56 -17.35 20.01
CA ILE A 241 -14.51 -18.75 20.45
C ILE A 241 -13.21 -19.40 19.96
N ILE A 242 -12.84 -19.20 18.68
CA ILE A 242 -11.61 -19.70 18.09
C ILE A 242 -10.39 -19.16 18.86
N ALA A 243 -10.33 -17.85 19.12
CA ALA A 243 -9.23 -17.21 19.84
C ALA A 243 -9.03 -17.77 21.24
N LYS A 244 -10.15 -17.96 21.98
CA LYS A 244 -10.12 -18.55 23.31
C LYS A 244 -9.61 -19.99 23.27
N ARG A 245 -10.07 -20.78 22.29
CA ARG A 245 -9.63 -22.17 22.12
C ARG A 245 -8.15 -22.27 21.77
N LEU A 246 -7.65 -21.39 20.88
CA LEU A 246 -6.21 -21.35 20.54
C LEU A 246 -5.33 -20.98 21.74
N GLU A 247 -5.78 -20.05 22.60
CA GLU A 247 -5.10 -19.75 23.86
C GLU A 247 -5.03 -20.98 24.77
N GLU A 248 -6.15 -21.68 24.97
CA GLU A 248 -6.23 -22.90 25.79
C GLU A 248 -5.32 -24.02 25.28
N GLU A 249 -5.10 -24.08 23.98
CA GLU A 249 -4.23 -25.06 23.31
C GLU A 249 -2.78 -24.60 23.13
N GLY A 250 -2.41 -23.44 23.73
CA GLY A 250 -1.02 -23.05 23.92
C GLY A 250 -0.42 -22.17 22.83
N VAL A 251 -1.22 -21.31 22.18
CA VAL A 251 -0.68 -20.20 21.38
C VAL A 251 -0.08 -19.14 22.30
N ASP A 252 1.03 -18.50 21.89
CA ASP A 252 1.72 -17.49 22.69
C ASP A 252 1.32 -16.05 22.39
N ALA A 253 0.73 -15.78 21.22
CA ALA A 253 0.15 -14.49 20.85
C ALA A 253 -0.86 -14.63 19.72
N LEU A 254 -1.84 -13.72 19.68
CA LEU A 254 -2.83 -13.63 18.61
C LEU A 254 -2.62 -12.36 17.80
N HIS A 255 -2.59 -12.48 16.46
CA HIS A 255 -2.48 -11.36 15.53
C HIS A 255 -3.82 -11.17 14.81
N ILE A 256 -4.53 -10.11 15.14
CA ILE A 256 -5.91 -9.90 14.72
C ILE A 256 -5.99 -8.96 13.52
N SER A 257 -6.46 -9.50 12.42
CA SER A 257 -6.77 -8.84 11.15
C SER A 257 -8.27 -8.91 10.86
N SER A 258 -8.69 -8.66 9.62
CA SER A 258 -10.07 -8.82 9.15
C SER A 258 -10.09 -9.04 7.65
N GLY A 259 -11.19 -9.58 7.14
CA GLY A 259 -11.43 -9.73 5.72
C GLY A 259 -10.71 -10.90 5.04
N MET A 260 -11.01 -11.02 3.77
CA MET A 260 -10.40 -11.88 2.77
C MET A 260 -10.60 -11.25 1.38
N ASP A 261 -10.12 -11.85 0.30
CA ASP A 261 -10.19 -11.25 -1.05
C ASP A 261 -11.62 -10.98 -1.56
N GLU A 262 -12.62 -11.77 -1.13
CA GLU A 262 -14.04 -11.61 -1.50
C GLU A 262 -14.79 -10.59 -0.62
N THR A 263 -14.16 -10.09 0.42
CA THR A 263 -14.75 -9.11 1.35
C THR A 263 -15.08 -7.80 0.63
N PRO A 264 -16.21 -7.14 0.96
CA PRO A 264 -16.49 -5.82 0.43
C PRO A 264 -15.33 -4.84 0.66
N PRO A 265 -15.04 -3.95 -0.30
CA PRO A 265 -13.81 -3.15 -0.32
C PRO A 265 -13.61 -2.29 0.92
N GLU A 266 -14.67 -1.94 1.65
CA GLU A 266 -14.60 -1.17 2.89
C GLU A 266 -14.02 -1.96 4.08
N TYR A 267 -13.99 -3.29 3.97
CA TYR A 267 -13.55 -4.22 5.03
C TYR A 267 -12.36 -5.07 4.59
N CYS A 268 -11.76 -4.77 3.42
CA CYS A 268 -10.64 -5.54 2.89
C CYS A 268 -9.44 -5.58 3.86
N ASP A 269 -8.63 -6.62 3.78
CA ASP A 269 -7.46 -6.89 4.62
C ASP A 269 -6.34 -5.84 4.48
N VAL A 270 -6.26 -5.16 3.32
CA VAL A 270 -5.33 -4.05 3.06
C VAL A 270 -6.10 -2.75 2.75
N PRO A 271 -6.70 -2.11 3.76
CA PRO A 271 -7.60 -0.98 3.55
C PRO A 271 -6.90 0.24 2.93
N PRO A 272 -7.47 0.86 1.86
CA PRO A 272 -6.93 2.07 1.23
C PRO A 272 -7.19 3.32 2.05
N MET A 273 -6.70 4.48 1.56
CA MET A 273 -6.84 5.80 2.20
C MET A 273 -8.30 6.15 2.56
N ALA A 274 -9.24 5.71 1.75
CA ALA A 274 -10.67 5.96 1.95
C ALA A 274 -11.30 5.26 3.16
N VAL A 275 -10.61 4.28 3.76
CA VAL A 275 -11.05 3.58 4.98
C VAL A 275 -10.41 4.22 6.21
N PRO A 276 -11.10 4.40 7.34
CA PRO A 276 -10.56 5.04 8.54
C PRO A 276 -9.31 4.36 9.09
N ARG A 277 -8.41 5.14 9.70
CA ARG A 277 -7.23 4.62 10.40
C ARG A 277 -7.62 3.79 11.60
N GLY A 278 -6.90 2.69 11.87
CA GLY A 278 -7.17 1.79 12.99
C GLY A 278 -8.47 0.99 12.84
N CYS A 279 -8.92 0.74 11.61
CA CYS A 279 -10.21 0.11 11.30
C CYS A 279 -10.43 -1.27 11.95
N PHE A 280 -9.36 -2.03 12.27
CA PHE A 280 -9.46 -3.35 12.90
C PHE A 280 -9.20 -3.34 14.41
N VAL A 281 -8.88 -2.18 15.00
CA VAL A 281 -8.58 -2.07 16.45
C VAL A 281 -9.72 -2.55 17.33
N GLN A 282 -10.97 -2.32 16.92
CA GLN A 282 -12.14 -2.79 17.66
C GLN A 282 -12.21 -4.31 17.77
N TYR A 283 -11.79 -5.03 16.73
CA TYR A 283 -11.74 -6.49 16.72
C TYR A 283 -10.66 -7.02 17.66
N ALA A 284 -9.46 -6.45 17.57
CA ALA A 284 -8.37 -6.79 18.48
C ALA A 284 -8.76 -6.52 19.94
N SER A 285 -9.40 -5.40 20.23
CA SER A 285 -9.90 -5.05 21.56
C SER A 285 -10.94 -6.05 22.08
N ALA A 286 -11.87 -6.47 21.23
CA ALA A 286 -12.89 -7.45 21.61
C ALA A 286 -12.28 -8.82 21.98
N ILE A 287 -11.23 -9.25 21.24
CA ILE A 287 -10.53 -10.50 21.51
C ILE A 287 -9.63 -10.37 22.74
N LYS A 288 -8.88 -9.27 22.88
CA LYS A 288 -8.01 -9.00 24.02
C LYS A 288 -8.75 -9.08 25.36
N ASN A 289 -10.00 -8.67 25.40
CA ASN A 289 -10.82 -8.75 26.63
C ASN A 289 -11.18 -10.19 27.04
N LEU A 290 -10.90 -11.19 26.21
CA LEU A 290 -11.25 -12.61 26.44
C LEU A 290 -10.03 -13.50 26.67
N VAL A 291 -8.84 -13.06 26.25
CA VAL A 291 -7.60 -13.83 26.31
C VAL A 291 -6.56 -13.15 27.19
N ASN A 292 -5.61 -13.93 27.70
CA ASN A 292 -4.49 -13.44 28.53
C ASN A 292 -3.19 -13.33 27.73
N VAL A 293 -3.08 -14.04 26.58
CA VAL A 293 -1.93 -13.92 25.69
C VAL A 293 -1.89 -12.56 25.00
N PRO A 294 -0.71 -12.05 24.66
CA PRO A 294 -0.59 -10.79 23.94
C PRO A 294 -1.38 -10.76 22.63
N VAL A 295 -2.05 -9.63 22.38
CA VAL A 295 -2.83 -9.39 21.16
C VAL A 295 -2.15 -8.31 20.31
N ILE A 296 -1.85 -8.65 19.06
CA ILE A 296 -1.31 -7.75 18.04
C ILE A 296 -2.48 -7.22 17.22
N THR A 297 -2.60 -5.90 17.05
CA THR A 297 -3.58 -5.27 16.15
C THR A 297 -2.92 -4.75 14.89
N VAL A 298 -3.66 -4.77 13.79
CA VAL A 298 -3.28 -4.20 12.48
C VAL A 298 -4.44 -3.38 11.91
N GLY A 299 -4.30 -2.79 10.75
CA GLY A 299 -5.35 -2.09 10.00
C GLY A 299 -5.15 -0.57 9.95
N ARG A 300 -4.43 -0.09 8.93
CA ARG A 300 -4.17 1.34 8.69
C ARG A 300 -3.62 2.12 9.91
N ILE A 301 -2.70 1.53 10.66
CA ILE A 301 -1.99 2.23 11.74
C ILE A 301 -0.67 2.73 11.13
N ASN A 302 -0.68 3.96 10.63
CA ASN A 302 0.45 4.64 9.97
C ASN A 302 0.93 5.89 10.73
N ASP A 303 0.44 6.06 11.96
CA ASP A 303 0.79 7.18 12.85
C ASP A 303 1.14 6.64 14.25
N VAL A 304 2.31 7.02 14.76
CA VAL A 304 2.79 6.56 16.07
C VAL A 304 1.97 7.12 17.24
N THR A 305 1.31 8.25 17.04
CA THR A 305 0.43 8.84 18.04
C THR A 305 -0.84 8.00 18.22
N LEU A 306 -1.39 7.53 17.09
CA LEU A 306 -2.51 6.57 17.12
C LEU A 306 -2.06 5.23 17.76
N ALA A 307 -0.87 4.74 17.40
CA ALA A 307 -0.31 3.52 17.97
C ALA A 307 -0.18 3.61 19.50
N GLU A 308 0.39 4.70 20.02
CA GLU A 308 0.48 4.94 21.47
C GLU A 308 -0.89 5.03 22.14
N LYS A 309 -1.85 5.71 21.51
CA LYS A 309 -3.22 5.84 22.02
C LYS A 309 -3.91 4.47 22.15
N ILE A 310 -3.78 3.59 21.15
CA ILE A 310 -4.35 2.24 21.18
C ILE A 310 -3.80 1.45 22.37
N LEU A 311 -2.49 1.54 22.63
CA LEU A 311 -1.84 0.89 23.78
C LEU A 311 -2.23 1.52 25.12
N GLN A 312 -2.41 2.84 25.18
CA GLN A 312 -2.86 3.54 26.40
C GLN A 312 -4.30 3.16 26.78
N GLU A 313 -5.15 3.00 25.77
CA GLU A 313 -6.55 2.56 25.92
C GLU A 313 -6.66 1.02 26.11
N GLU A 314 -5.53 0.32 26.17
CA GLU A 314 -5.43 -1.15 26.39
C GLU A 314 -6.22 -1.98 25.37
N LYS A 315 -6.39 -1.45 24.14
CA LYS A 315 -7.10 -2.12 23.04
C LYS A 315 -6.28 -3.21 22.34
N ALA A 316 -4.96 -3.18 22.51
CA ALA A 316 -4.03 -4.18 22.02
C ALA A 316 -2.74 -4.15 22.88
N ASP A 317 -1.89 -5.17 22.73
CA ASP A 317 -0.59 -5.25 23.40
C ASP A 317 0.57 -4.85 22.49
N LEU A 318 0.45 -5.13 21.17
CA LEU A 318 1.41 -4.77 20.14
C LEU A 318 0.67 -4.18 18.93
N ILE A 319 1.41 -3.37 18.18
CA ILE A 319 0.88 -2.63 17.02
C ILE A 319 1.63 -3.05 15.76
N ALA A 320 0.92 -3.65 14.82
CA ALA A 320 1.47 -3.99 13.52
C ALA A 320 1.36 -2.80 12.54
N MET A 321 2.53 -2.27 12.11
CA MET A 321 2.66 -1.05 11.30
C MET A 321 3.24 -1.36 9.90
N GLY A 322 2.59 -2.25 9.12
CA GLY A 322 3.12 -2.78 7.87
C GLY A 322 3.54 -1.72 6.86
N ARG A 323 2.58 -1.09 6.18
CA ARG A 323 2.84 -0.08 5.13
C ARG A 323 3.58 1.16 5.67
N ALA A 324 3.45 1.48 6.96
CA ALA A 324 4.21 2.55 7.59
C ALA A 324 5.72 2.24 7.57
N LEU A 325 6.12 1.00 7.86
CA LEU A 325 7.51 0.54 7.81
C LEU A 325 8.02 0.28 6.38
N ILE A 326 7.13 0.17 5.38
CA ILE A 326 7.50 0.22 3.97
C ILE A 326 7.87 1.66 3.59
N ALA A 327 7.04 2.63 3.99
CA ALA A 327 7.25 4.04 3.68
C ALA A 327 8.48 4.61 4.41
N ASP A 328 8.66 4.26 5.68
CA ASP A 328 9.79 4.72 6.50
C ASP A 328 10.34 3.59 7.40
N PRO A 329 11.43 2.93 7.00
CA PRO A 329 12.03 1.88 7.82
C PRO A 329 12.57 2.41 9.16
N GLU A 330 12.94 3.69 9.25
CA GLU A 330 13.45 4.33 10.47
C GLU A 330 12.36 4.90 11.39
N LEU A 331 11.09 4.72 11.05
CA LEU A 331 9.95 5.21 11.83
C LEU A 331 10.09 4.96 13.34
N PRO A 332 10.46 3.74 13.82
CA PRO A 332 10.57 3.49 15.26
C PRO A 332 11.67 4.32 15.94
N ASN A 333 12.86 4.43 15.34
CA ASN A 333 13.96 5.23 15.89
C ASN A 333 13.61 6.72 15.91
N LYS A 334 13.08 7.26 14.79
CA LYS A 334 12.62 8.65 14.71
C LYS A 334 11.58 8.98 15.77
N ALA A 335 10.61 8.06 15.96
CA ALA A 335 9.58 8.22 16.97
C ALA A 335 10.15 8.20 18.40
N ARG A 336 11.08 7.28 18.71
CA ARG A 336 11.75 7.19 20.01
C ARG A 336 12.57 8.44 20.34
N GLU A 337 13.18 9.04 19.33
CA GLU A 337 14.00 10.25 19.44
C GLU A 337 13.17 11.55 19.41
N GLY A 338 11.84 11.44 19.26
CA GLY A 338 10.95 12.61 19.19
C GLY A 338 10.99 13.35 17.86
N ARG A 339 11.63 12.80 16.82
CA ARG A 339 11.73 13.37 15.47
C ARG A 339 10.52 13.02 14.61
N LEU A 340 9.31 13.35 15.10
CA LEU A 340 8.06 12.95 14.44
C LEU A 340 7.88 13.58 13.05
N ASP A 341 8.40 14.79 12.84
CA ASP A 341 8.35 15.50 11.56
C ASP A 341 9.32 14.94 10.52
N ASP A 342 10.23 14.02 10.92
CA ASP A 342 11.13 13.32 10.02
C ASP A 342 10.56 11.98 9.54
N ILE A 343 9.40 11.58 10.04
CA ILE A 343 8.75 10.34 9.63
C ILE A 343 8.02 10.56 8.30
N LEU A 344 8.43 9.80 7.28
CA LEU A 344 7.71 9.71 6.00
C LEU A 344 6.50 8.79 6.17
N LYS A 345 5.32 9.38 6.36
CA LYS A 345 4.10 8.62 6.61
C LYS A 345 3.57 7.93 5.35
N CYS A 346 3.15 6.68 5.49
CA CYS A 346 2.42 5.97 4.44
C CYS A 346 1.09 6.69 4.14
N ILE A 347 0.81 6.95 2.87
CA ILE A 347 -0.43 7.59 2.40
C ILE A 347 -1.55 6.59 2.05
N ALA A 348 -1.36 5.30 2.32
CA ALA A 348 -2.30 4.23 2.03
C ALA A 348 -2.87 4.23 0.59
N CYS A 349 -2.03 4.55 -0.40
CA CYS A 349 -2.37 4.55 -1.82
C CYS A 349 -2.55 3.15 -2.42
N ASN A 350 -2.16 2.09 -1.70
CA ASN A 350 -2.18 0.67 -2.11
C ASN A 350 -1.38 0.35 -3.39
N ARG A 351 -0.48 1.23 -3.84
CA ARG A 351 0.41 0.95 -4.96
C ARG A 351 1.28 -0.28 -4.72
N CYS A 352 1.71 -0.51 -3.48
CA CYS A 352 2.46 -1.70 -3.08
C CYS A 352 1.70 -2.99 -3.40
N THR A 353 0.41 -3.08 -3.06
CA THR A 353 -0.45 -4.24 -3.37
C THR A 353 -0.75 -4.35 -4.85
N THR A 354 -1.02 -3.24 -5.53
CA THR A 354 -1.23 -3.22 -7.00
C THR A 354 -0.03 -3.79 -7.74
N ARG A 355 1.19 -3.44 -7.32
CA ARG A 355 2.42 -3.98 -7.94
C ARG A 355 2.54 -5.49 -7.74
N ILE A 356 2.30 -5.97 -6.54
CA ILE A 356 2.33 -7.40 -6.21
C ILE A 356 1.25 -8.15 -7.03
N GLY A 357 0.03 -7.65 -7.08
CA GLY A 357 -1.06 -8.23 -7.89
C GLY A 357 -0.78 -8.23 -9.41
N ALA A 358 0.07 -7.31 -9.89
CA ALA A 358 0.54 -7.29 -11.28
C ALA A 358 1.78 -8.19 -11.51
N GLY A 359 2.16 -9.05 -10.56
CA GLY A 359 3.34 -9.91 -10.65
C GLY A 359 4.68 -9.17 -10.52
N LEU A 360 4.65 -7.91 -10.08
CA LEU A 360 5.85 -7.11 -9.88
C LEU A 360 6.34 -7.20 -8.43
N ARG A 361 7.59 -6.84 -8.22
CA ARG A 361 8.15 -6.69 -6.87
C ARG A 361 7.50 -5.54 -6.11
N LEU A 362 7.50 -5.65 -4.76
CA LEU A 362 7.07 -4.59 -3.87
C LEU A 362 7.77 -3.27 -4.23
N GLY A 363 7.03 -2.17 -4.14
CA GLY A 363 7.50 -0.81 -4.29
C GLY A 363 6.59 0.13 -3.52
N CYS A 364 7.05 1.35 -3.28
CA CYS A 364 6.29 2.37 -2.56
C CYS A 364 6.28 3.67 -3.34
N ASP A 365 5.13 4.35 -3.40
CA ASP A 365 5.01 5.62 -4.12
C ASP A 365 5.85 6.74 -3.49
N VAL A 366 6.03 6.68 -2.17
CA VAL A 366 6.69 7.76 -1.43
C VAL A 366 8.11 7.42 -0.99
N ASN A 367 8.51 6.15 -1.04
CA ASN A 367 9.85 5.69 -0.70
C ASN A 367 10.50 4.97 -1.88
N PRO A 368 11.35 5.65 -2.65
CA PRO A 368 12.02 5.07 -3.82
C PRO A 368 13.01 3.94 -3.49
N SER A 369 13.47 3.86 -2.25
CA SER A 369 14.51 2.90 -1.84
C SER A 369 13.98 1.49 -1.55
N VAL A 370 12.66 1.28 -1.61
CA VAL A 370 12.04 -0.02 -1.27
C VAL A 370 12.51 -1.12 -2.23
N GLY A 371 13.17 -2.14 -1.66
CA GLY A 371 13.77 -3.24 -2.41
C GLY A 371 15.11 -2.92 -3.06
N GLU A 372 15.65 -1.73 -2.81
CA GLU A 372 16.97 -1.26 -3.25
C GLU A 372 17.71 -0.57 -2.09
N GLU A 373 17.46 -1.03 -0.86
CA GLU A 373 17.95 -0.38 0.37
C GLU A 373 19.48 -0.23 0.39
N LYS A 374 20.20 -1.18 -0.18
CA LYS A 374 21.66 -1.13 -0.26
C LYS A 374 22.14 -0.22 -1.38
N GLU A 375 21.56 -0.38 -2.57
CA GLU A 375 21.90 0.37 -3.77
C GLU A 375 21.52 1.84 -3.65
N SER A 376 20.49 2.13 -2.87
CA SER A 376 19.92 3.47 -2.67
C SER A 376 20.62 4.29 -1.59
N LYS A 377 21.67 3.77 -0.94
CA LYS A 377 22.42 4.50 0.07
C LYS A 377 23.02 5.77 -0.51
N LEU A 378 22.68 6.89 0.11
CA LEU A 378 23.24 8.18 -0.27
C LEU A 378 24.69 8.30 0.18
N THR A 379 25.54 8.80 -0.71
CA THR A 379 26.93 9.15 -0.42
C THR A 379 27.14 10.62 -0.75
N HIS A 380 28.06 11.28 -0.06
CA HIS A 380 28.44 12.63 -0.42
C HIS A 380 29.05 12.68 -1.83
N ALA A 381 28.71 13.70 -2.57
CA ALA A 381 29.27 13.93 -3.89
C ALA A 381 30.77 14.16 -3.80
N THR A 382 31.54 13.52 -4.67
CA THR A 382 33.01 13.73 -4.74
C THR A 382 33.39 15.13 -5.24
N LYS A 383 32.48 15.75 -6.03
CA LYS A 383 32.60 17.11 -6.55
C LYS A 383 31.28 17.83 -6.36
N PRO A 384 31.07 18.58 -5.28
CA PRO A 384 29.84 19.37 -5.10
C PRO A 384 29.65 20.33 -6.29
N LYS A 385 28.39 20.40 -6.72
CA LYS A 385 27.94 21.26 -7.83
C LYS A 385 26.96 22.30 -7.30
N ARG A 386 26.87 23.43 -7.99
CA ARG A 386 25.77 24.37 -7.85
C ARG A 386 24.63 23.93 -8.75
N VAL A 387 23.48 23.53 -8.17
CA VAL A 387 22.34 22.95 -8.89
C VAL A 387 21.15 23.87 -8.76
N LEU A 388 20.59 24.26 -9.92
CA LEU A 388 19.33 25.01 -10.00
C LEU A 388 18.18 24.01 -10.22
N VAL A 389 17.23 23.98 -9.31
CA VAL A 389 15.98 23.20 -9.45
C VAL A 389 14.84 24.17 -9.78
N VAL A 390 14.15 23.95 -10.89
CA VAL A 390 13.04 24.77 -11.36
C VAL A 390 11.73 23.99 -11.25
N GLY A 391 10.90 24.39 -10.30
CA GLY A 391 9.63 23.78 -9.95
C GLY A 391 9.64 23.13 -8.57
N GLY A 392 8.80 23.62 -7.66
CA GLY A 392 8.66 23.18 -6.28
C GLY A 392 7.54 22.14 -6.06
N GLY A 393 7.20 21.35 -7.08
CA GLY A 393 6.36 20.17 -6.97
C GLY A 393 7.10 18.97 -6.35
N PRO A 394 6.45 17.79 -6.20
CA PRO A 394 7.07 16.64 -5.52
C PRO A 394 8.39 16.20 -6.14
N ALA A 395 8.55 16.24 -7.45
CA ALA A 395 9.79 15.88 -8.13
C ALA A 395 10.94 16.83 -7.78
N GLY A 396 10.72 18.15 -7.89
CA GLY A 396 11.74 19.14 -7.57
C GLY A 396 12.07 19.20 -6.08
N MET A 397 11.09 19.08 -5.22
CA MET A 397 11.32 19.04 -3.75
C MET A 397 12.16 17.83 -3.36
N GLU A 398 11.87 16.63 -3.90
CA GLU A 398 12.65 15.42 -3.61
C GLU A 398 14.06 15.53 -4.20
N ALA A 399 14.22 16.04 -5.44
CA ALA A 399 15.53 16.26 -6.04
C ALA A 399 16.38 17.24 -5.20
N ALA A 400 15.80 18.37 -4.79
CA ALA A 400 16.50 19.34 -3.95
C ALA A 400 16.93 18.74 -2.60
N ARG A 401 16.06 17.93 -1.97
CA ARG A 401 16.37 17.24 -0.73
C ARG A 401 17.56 16.30 -0.89
N ILE A 402 17.53 15.43 -1.88
CA ILE A 402 18.59 14.43 -2.11
C ILE A 402 19.92 15.09 -2.49
N LEU A 403 19.90 16.08 -3.38
CA LEU A 403 21.10 16.83 -3.77
C LEU A 403 21.78 17.50 -2.56
N THR A 404 20.99 18.17 -1.71
CA THR A 404 21.51 18.82 -0.51
C THR A 404 22.08 17.81 0.48
N MET A 405 21.41 16.65 0.67
CA MET A 405 21.93 15.56 1.50
C MET A 405 23.26 15.00 0.96
N ARG A 406 23.51 15.07 -0.34
CA ARG A 406 24.77 14.70 -0.97
C ARG A 406 25.83 15.79 -0.96
N GLY A 407 25.49 16.98 -0.45
CA GLY A 407 26.45 18.09 -0.26
C GLY A 407 26.56 19.04 -1.45
N HIS A 408 25.59 19.04 -2.37
CA HIS A 408 25.49 20.03 -3.43
C HIS A 408 24.95 21.37 -2.90
N ASP A 409 25.31 22.49 -3.56
CA ASP A 409 24.73 23.82 -3.35
C ASP A 409 23.46 23.93 -4.21
N VAL A 410 22.29 23.97 -3.57
CA VAL A 410 20.98 23.83 -4.24
C VAL A 410 20.14 25.07 -4.05
N ILE A 411 19.65 25.62 -5.16
CA ILE A 411 18.62 26.67 -5.19
C ILE A 411 17.39 26.13 -5.88
N LEU A 412 16.21 26.22 -5.22
CA LEU A 412 14.94 25.82 -5.76
C LEU A 412 14.07 27.05 -6.06
N TYR A 413 13.60 27.17 -7.27
CA TYR A 413 12.66 28.20 -7.70
C TYR A 413 11.27 27.62 -8.01
N ASP A 414 10.23 28.35 -7.61
CA ASP A 414 8.84 28.09 -8.07
C ASP A 414 8.16 29.42 -8.46
N GLU A 415 7.34 29.36 -9.52
CA GLU A 415 6.56 30.51 -9.97
C GLU A 415 5.38 30.83 -9.06
N ASN A 416 4.91 29.85 -8.28
CA ASN A 416 3.87 30.02 -7.30
C ASN A 416 4.43 30.54 -5.96
N ASN A 417 3.56 31.13 -5.15
CA ASN A 417 3.91 31.63 -3.82
C ASN A 417 4.01 30.55 -2.75
N GLU A 418 3.81 29.27 -3.12
CA GLU A 418 3.88 28.12 -2.23
C GLU A 418 4.44 26.90 -2.95
N LEU A 419 5.11 26.03 -2.20
CA LEU A 419 5.56 24.73 -2.67
C LEU A 419 4.39 23.75 -2.81
N GLY A 420 4.64 22.59 -3.43
CA GLY A 420 3.73 21.45 -3.51
C GLY A 420 3.17 21.18 -4.91
N GLY A 421 3.08 22.22 -5.76
CA GLY A 421 2.58 22.06 -7.13
C GLY A 421 1.21 21.37 -7.16
N GLN A 422 1.07 20.30 -7.94
CA GLN A 422 -0.19 19.58 -8.07
C GLN A 422 -0.63 18.85 -6.79
N MET A 423 0.25 18.59 -5.81
CA MET A 423 -0.19 18.03 -4.53
C MET A 423 -1.23 18.90 -3.83
N ASN A 424 -1.13 20.24 -3.97
CA ASN A 424 -2.05 21.20 -3.36
C ASN A 424 -3.50 21.04 -3.85
N ILE A 425 -3.70 20.60 -5.09
CA ILE A 425 -5.03 20.32 -5.64
C ILE A 425 -5.45 18.86 -5.45
N SER A 426 -4.51 17.91 -5.43
CA SER A 426 -4.82 16.49 -5.27
C SER A 426 -5.36 16.12 -3.89
N THR A 427 -5.20 17.00 -2.90
CA THR A 427 -5.73 16.83 -1.54
C THR A 427 -7.14 17.39 -1.35
N LYS A 428 -7.69 18.11 -2.35
CA LYS A 428 -9.01 18.76 -2.25
C LYS A 428 -10.20 17.80 -2.36
N PRO A 429 -10.14 16.72 -3.19
CA PRO A 429 -11.20 15.72 -3.20
C PRO A 429 -11.34 15.03 -1.83
N PRO A 430 -12.55 14.53 -1.50
CA PRO A 430 -12.79 13.84 -0.25
C PRO A 430 -11.86 12.65 -0.01
N HIS A 431 -11.46 12.42 1.23
CA HIS A 431 -10.61 11.30 1.65
C HIS A 431 -9.20 11.24 1.02
N LYS A 432 -8.66 12.41 0.63
CA LYS A 432 -7.31 12.54 0.05
C LYS A 432 -6.34 13.30 0.96
N GLU A 433 -6.75 13.59 2.19
CA GLU A 433 -5.99 14.44 3.12
C GLU A 433 -4.60 13.86 3.44
N GLU A 434 -4.45 12.52 3.40
CA GLU A 434 -3.16 11.87 3.70
C GLU A 434 -2.07 12.13 2.68
N VAL A 435 -2.42 12.57 1.46
CA VAL A 435 -1.42 12.99 0.47
C VAL A 435 -0.63 14.20 0.97
N MET A 436 -1.23 15.05 1.81
CA MET A 436 -0.56 16.18 2.44
C MET A 436 0.65 15.76 3.30
N ASN A 437 0.64 14.55 3.88
CA ASN A 437 1.79 14.05 4.66
C ASN A 437 3.11 14.05 3.87
N VAL A 438 3.04 13.83 2.55
CA VAL A 438 4.23 13.86 1.68
C VAL A 438 4.74 15.29 1.53
N PHE A 439 3.83 16.24 1.30
CA PHE A 439 4.18 17.66 1.22
C PHE A 439 4.78 18.17 2.54
N GLU A 440 4.15 17.85 3.67
CA GLU A 440 4.64 18.23 4.99
C GLU A 440 6.04 17.65 5.26
N PHE A 441 6.26 16.38 4.94
CA PHE A 441 7.57 15.75 5.07
C PHE A 441 8.62 16.46 4.20
N LEU A 442 8.38 16.61 2.90
CA LEU A 442 9.34 17.24 1.98
C LEU A 442 9.64 18.69 2.38
N SER A 443 8.62 19.48 2.70
CA SER A 443 8.77 20.88 3.15
C SER A 443 9.60 20.98 4.43
N ASN A 444 9.34 20.10 5.41
CA ASN A 444 10.11 20.06 6.65
C ASN A 444 11.57 19.66 6.40
N GLN A 445 11.80 18.69 5.50
CA GLN A 445 13.17 18.28 5.15
C GLN A 445 13.94 19.40 4.46
N LEU A 446 13.37 20.07 3.47
CA LEU A 446 14.02 21.20 2.79
C LEU A 446 14.38 22.33 3.77
N ARG A 447 13.49 22.66 4.69
CA ARG A 447 13.74 23.66 5.74
C ARG A 447 14.88 23.23 6.69
N LYS A 448 14.89 21.97 7.15
CA LYS A 448 15.96 21.43 8.04
C LYS A 448 17.32 21.37 7.36
N LEU A 449 17.34 21.12 6.06
CA LEU A 449 18.55 21.11 5.23
C LEU A 449 18.99 22.50 4.80
N ASN A 450 18.26 23.56 5.15
CA ASN A 450 18.52 24.95 4.78
C ASN A 450 18.65 25.15 3.25
N VAL A 451 17.80 24.46 2.46
CA VAL A 451 17.76 24.66 1.00
C VAL A 451 17.31 26.09 0.71
N GLU A 452 18.02 26.79 -0.17
CA GLU A 452 17.60 28.11 -0.65
C GLU A 452 16.36 27.96 -1.55
N ILE A 453 15.24 28.60 -1.16
CA ILE A 453 13.94 28.50 -1.86
C ILE A 453 13.49 29.91 -2.24
N VAL A 454 13.18 30.10 -3.52
CA VAL A 454 12.68 31.36 -4.07
C VAL A 454 11.30 31.10 -4.71
N LEU A 455 10.28 31.67 -4.08
CA LEU A 455 8.86 31.53 -4.52
C LEU A 455 8.39 32.76 -5.26
N GLY A 456 7.29 32.65 -6.02
CA GLY A 456 6.64 33.71 -6.77
C GLY A 456 7.49 34.23 -7.95
N ARG A 457 8.44 33.42 -8.43
CA ARG A 457 9.37 33.83 -9.49
C ARG A 457 9.53 32.76 -10.57
N SER A 458 9.05 33.06 -11.74
CA SER A 458 9.25 32.24 -12.94
C SER A 458 10.70 32.33 -13.40
N VAL A 459 11.29 31.20 -13.80
CA VAL A 459 12.66 31.09 -14.31
C VAL A 459 12.62 31.04 -15.83
N ASP A 460 13.40 31.90 -16.47
CA ASP A 460 13.67 31.90 -17.91
C ASP A 460 15.14 31.59 -18.24
N ALA A 461 15.46 31.42 -19.52
CA ALA A 461 16.80 31.10 -19.97
C ALA A 461 17.84 32.20 -19.62
N SER A 462 17.44 33.47 -19.58
CA SER A 462 18.34 34.58 -19.24
C SER A 462 18.72 34.53 -17.77
N MET A 463 17.80 34.18 -16.91
CA MET A 463 18.02 34.02 -15.49
C MET A 463 18.92 32.81 -15.20
N VAL A 464 18.75 31.70 -15.91
CA VAL A 464 19.64 30.54 -15.80
C VAL A 464 21.08 30.92 -16.15
N GLN A 465 21.28 31.72 -17.22
CA GLN A 465 22.60 32.22 -17.59
C GLN A 465 23.22 33.13 -16.51
N GLN A 466 22.42 33.98 -15.86
CA GLN A 466 22.89 34.85 -14.77
C GLN A 466 23.27 34.05 -13.52
N ILE A 467 22.52 33.03 -13.16
CA ILE A 467 22.80 32.13 -12.03
C ILE A 467 24.07 31.30 -12.32
N ASN A 468 24.27 30.95 -13.59
CA ASN A 468 25.36 30.11 -14.09
C ASN A 468 25.60 28.85 -13.25
N PRO A 469 24.57 27.95 -13.13
CA PRO A 469 24.68 26.73 -12.37
C PRO A 469 25.52 25.69 -13.12
N ASP A 470 26.07 24.69 -12.40
CA ASP A 470 26.72 23.53 -13.01
C ASP A 470 25.72 22.56 -13.62
N ALA A 471 24.55 22.43 -13.00
CA ALA A 471 23.45 21.60 -13.48
C ALA A 471 22.09 22.29 -13.26
N VAL A 472 21.14 22.03 -14.17
CA VAL A 472 19.76 22.49 -14.07
C VAL A 472 18.83 21.28 -14.08
N ILE A 473 17.93 21.23 -13.10
CA ILE A 473 16.82 20.27 -13.06
C ILE A 473 15.53 21.03 -13.36
N VAL A 474 14.84 20.67 -14.45
CA VAL A 474 13.55 21.22 -14.80
C VAL A 474 12.46 20.25 -14.33
N ALA A 475 11.64 20.70 -13.37
CA ALA A 475 10.55 19.97 -12.73
C ALA A 475 9.24 20.79 -12.78
N THR A 476 9.01 21.51 -13.88
CA THR A 476 7.93 22.50 -14.07
C THR A 476 6.53 21.89 -14.22
N GLY A 477 6.42 20.58 -14.08
CA GLY A 477 5.14 19.88 -14.01
C GLY A 477 4.37 19.85 -15.33
N ALA A 478 3.05 19.89 -15.26
CA ALA A 478 2.15 19.79 -16.38
C ALA A 478 1.05 20.86 -16.33
N THR A 479 0.33 21.01 -17.44
CA THR A 479 -0.89 21.82 -17.56
C THR A 479 -2.07 20.94 -17.96
N PRO A 480 -3.33 21.31 -17.63
CA PRO A 480 -4.50 20.57 -18.11
C PRO A 480 -4.52 20.42 -19.63
N LEU A 481 -4.88 19.23 -20.10
CA LEU A 481 -5.09 18.99 -21.51
C LEU A 481 -6.42 19.60 -21.96
N ILE A 482 -6.34 20.57 -22.87
CA ILE A 482 -7.50 21.13 -23.56
C ILE A 482 -7.59 20.44 -24.90
N PRO A 483 -8.60 19.60 -25.17
CA PRO A 483 -8.73 18.88 -26.42
C PRO A 483 -9.22 19.80 -27.55
N ASN A 484 -8.97 19.41 -28.80
CA ASN A 484 -9.53 20.13 -29.92
C ASN A 484 -10.97 19.65 -30.21
N ILE A 485 -11.91 20.07 -29.38
CA ILE A 485 -13.34 19.78 -29.49
C ILE A 485 -14.06 21.10 -29.76
N ARG A 486 -15.03 21.09 -30.70
CA ARG A 486 -15.83 22.27 -31.00
C ARG A 486 -16.53 22.78 -29.74
N GLY A 487 -16.44 24.09 -29.48
CA GLY A 487 -17.02 24.72 -28.27
C GLY A 487 -16.19 24.61 -27.02
N VAL A 488 -14.98 24.03 -27.05
CA VAL A 488 -14.14 23.83 -25.84
C VAL A 488 -13.68 25.15 -25.18
N ASN A 489 -13.69 26.24 -25.89
CA ASN A 489 -13.33 27.57 -25.40
C ASN A 489 -14.57 28.39 -24.95
N GLY A 490 -15.75 27.76 -24.78
CA GLY A 490 -16.95 28.38 -24.27
C GLY A 490 -16.79 28.88 -22.82
N GLU A 491 -17.53 29.95 -22.46
CA GLU A 491 -17.49 30.52 -21.10
C GLU A 491 -17.97 29.54 -20.02
N ASN A 492 -18.78 28.55 -20.42
CA ASN A 492 -19.26 27.49 -19.53
C ASN A 492 -18.29 26.32 -19.39
N VAL A 493 -17.09 26.37 -19.98
CA VAL A 493 -16.07 25.32 -19.95
C VAL A 493 -14.95 25.68 -19.00
N VAL A 494 -14.70 24.82 -18.02
CA VAL A 494 -13.62 24.98 -17.03
C VAL A 494 -12.83 23.67 -16.88
N THR A 495 -11.63 23.74 -16.30
CA THR A 495 -10.87 22.52 -16.01
C THR A 495 -11.15 22.02 -14.58
N ALA A 496 -11.00 20.72 -14.35
CA ALA A 496 -11.07 20.14 -13.01
C ALA A 496 -10.06 20.81 -12.05
N TRP A 497 -8.89 21.22 -12.56
CA TRP A 497 -7.88 21.91 -11.77
C TRP A 497 -8.36 23.27 -11.28
N ASN A 498 -8.98 24.10 -12.13
CA ASN A 498 -9.53 25.40 -11.74
C ASN A 498 -10.64 25.24 -10.69
N VAL A 499 -11.49 24.21 -10.85
CA VAL A 499 -12.55 23.90 -9.87
C VAL A 499 -11.96 23.51 -8.52
N LEU A 500 -10.97 22.61 -8.49
CA LEU A 500 -10.33 22.14 -7.26
C LEU A 500 -9.49 23.22 -6.58
N LYS A 501 -8.89 24.15 -7.34
CA LYS A 501 -8.20 25.31 -6.82
C LYS A 501 -9.16 26.37 -6.26
N GLY A 502 -10.46 26.34 -6.63
CA GLY A 502 -11.42 27.38 -6.32
C GLY A 502 -11.32 28.61 -7.20
N GLU A 503 -10.65 28.51 -8.34
CA GLU A 503 -10.49 29.56 -9.37
C GLU A 503 -11.69 29.63 -10.32
N ALA A 504 -12.53 28.59 -10.33
CA ALA A 504 -13.75 28.53 -11.14
C ALA A 504 -14.92 28.03 -10.28
N GLU A 505 -16.04 28.77 -10.36
CA GLU A 505 -17.32 28.32 -9.80
C GLU A 505 -18.16 27.64 -10.88
N VAL A 506 -18.97 26.66 -10.49
CA VAL A 506 -19.86 25.92 -11.39
C VAL A 506 -21.30 26.00 -10.91
N GLY A 507 -22.25 26.02 -11.84
CA GLY A 507 -23.69 26.01 -11.58
C GLY A 507 -24.19 24.71 -10.97
N GLU A 508 -25.51 24.49 -10.96
CA GLU A 508 -26.16 23.34 -10.34
C GLU A 508 -26.02 22.05 -11.18
N GLY A 509 -25.95 22.18 -12.50
CA GLY A 509 -25.87 21.06 -13.43
C GLY A 509 -24.50 20.98 -14.08
N VAL A 510 -23.69 20.00 -13.65
CA VAL A 510 -22.29 19.85 -14.10
C VAL A 510 -22.10 18.61 -14.94
N ILE A 511 -21.46 18.77 -16.10
CA ILE A 511 -20.98 17.67 -16.94
C ILE A 511 -19.48 17.52 -16.70
N MET A 512 -19.07 16.36 -16.18
CA MET A 512 -17.67 16.01 -16.04
C MET A 512 -17.19 15.29 -17.30
N ALA A 513 -16.37 15.94 -18.10
CA ALA A 513 -15.77 15.39 -19.31
C ALA A 513 -14.52 14.59 -18.93
N GLY A 514 -14.63 13.26 -18.98
CA GLY A 514 -13.63 12.30 -18.53
C GLY A 514 -13.96 11.69 -17.18
N GLY A 515 -13.96 10.36 -17.15
CA GLY A 515 -14.27 9.53 -15.97
C GLY A 515 -13.07 8.77 -15.43
N GLY A 516 -11.84 9.22 -15.65
CA GLY A 516 -10.65 8.73 -14.97
C GLY A 516 -10.63 9.14 -13.49
N MET A 517 -9.52 8.87 -12.78
CA MET A 517 -9.37 9.17 -11.36
C MET A 517 -9.71 10.63 -11.05
N VAL A 518 -9.12 11.59 -11.76
CA VAL A 518 -9.36 13.03 -11.53
C VAL A 518 -10.82 13.39 -11.75
N GLY A 519 -11.46 12.84 -12.79
CA GLY A 519 -12.87 13.08 -13.09
C GLY A 519 -13.80 12.53 -12.02
N CYS A 520 -13.59 11.29 -11.58
CA CYS A 520 -14.40 10.68 -10.52
C CYS A 520 -14.24 11.42 -9.17
N GLU A 521 -13.00 11.76 -8.77
CA GLU A 521 -12.72 12.46 -7.52
C GLU A 521 -13.25 13.91 -7.54
N THR A 522 -13.15 14.61 -8.68
CA THR A 522 -13.74 15.97 -8.84
C THR A 522 -15.28 15.90 -8.84
N ALA A 523 -15.85 14.85 -9.44
CA ALA A 523 -17.30 14.64 -9.43
C ALA A 523 -17.81 14.39 -8.00
N GLU A 524 -17.10 13.60 -7.20
CA GLU A 524 -17.40 13.40 -5.77
C GLU A 524 -17.34 14.71 -4.99
N PHE A 525 -16.26 15.49 -5.16
CA PHE A 525 -16.08 16.79 -4.53
C PHE A 525 -17.23 17.77 -4.85
N LEU A 526 -17.71 17.80 -6.10
CA LEU A 526 -18.82 18.65 -6.50
C LEU A 526 -20.17 18.12 -5.98
N ALA A 527 -20.37 16.81 -5.99
CA ALA A 527 -21.59 16.19 -5.47
C ALA A 527 -21.75 16.38 -3.95
N GLU A 528 -20.66 16.35 -3.16
CA GLU A 528 -20.68 16.71 -1.74
C GLU A 528 -21.08 18.17 -1.48
N LYS A 529 -20.81 19.06 -2.46
CA LYS A 529 -21.27 20.46 -2.45
C LYS A 529 -22.72 20.62 -2.96
N GLY A 530 -23.43 19.53 -3.18
CA GLY A 530 -24.83 19.52 -3.62
C GLY A 530 -25.03 19.66 -5.13
N LYS A 531 -23.99 19.65 -5.96
CA LYS A 531 -24.11 19.77 -7.42
C LYS A 531 -24.63 18.48 -8.05
N ARG A 532 -25.41 18.58 -9.11
CA ARG A 532 -25.89 17.47 -9.93
C ARG A 532 -24.88 17.15 -11.02
N VAL A 533 -24.08 16.09 -10.81
CA VAL A 533 -22.97 15.76 -11.71
C VAL A 533 -23.30 14.59 -12.63
N THR A 534 -22.93 14.73 -13.91
CA THR A 534 -22.95 13.65 -14.89
C THR A 534 -21.55 13.45 -15.46
N ILE A 535 -20.93 12.31 -15.18
CA ILE A 535 -19.64 11.91 -15.75
C ILE A 535 -19.88 11.34 -17.15
N VAL A 536 -19.09 11.80 -18.13
CA VAL A 536 -19.10 11.32 -19.50
C VAL A 536 -17.73 10.75 -19.83
N GLU A 537 -17.68 9.43 -20.07
CA GLU A 537 -16.45 8.68 -20.29
C GLU A 537 -16.48 7.93 -21.64
N MET A 538 -15.40 8.05 -22.41
CA MET A 538 -15.28 7.41 -23.72
C MET A 538 -14.93 5.92 -23.64
N LEU A 539 -14.36 5.48 -22.52
CA LEU A 539 -14.04 4.08 -22.25
C LEU A 539 -15.25 3.34 -21.71
N GLU A 540 -15.12 2.04 -21.59
CA GLU A 540 -16.19 1.15 -21.11
C GLU A 540 -16.45 1.31 -19.61
N GLU A 541 -15.45 1.74 -18.86
CA GLU A 541 -15.49 1.84 -17.41
C GLU A 541 -14.95 3.20 -16.91
N ALA A 542 -15.55 3.72 -15.85
CA ALA A 542 -15.04 4.87 -15.13
C ALA A 542 -14.00 4.46 -14.07
N GLY A 543 -13.06 5.34 -13.73
CA GLY A 543 -12.03 5.09 -12.72
C GLY A 543 -11.03 4.00 -13.12
N PHE A 544 -10.85 3.73 -14.41
CA PHE A 544 -10.00 2.65 -14.93
C PHE A 544 -8.54 2.75 -14.51
N ASP A 545 -8.09 3.95 -14.17
CA ASP A 545 -6.73 4.27 -13.73
C ASP A 545 -6.58 4.32 -12.20
N MET A 546 -7.63 4.04 -11.44
CA MET A 546 -7.56 3.90 -9.97
C MET A 546 -7.07 2.50 -9.57
N GLU A 547 -6.54 2.41 -8.34
CA GLU A 547 -6.33 1.13 -7.68
C GLU A 547 -7.70 0.44 -7.45
N SER A 548 -7.78 -0.88 -7.63
CA SER A 548 -9.06 -1.61 -7.76
C SER A 548 -10.01 -1.46 -6.56
N VAL A 549 -9.48 -1.56 -5.34
CA VAL A 549 -10.28 -1.42 -4.10
C VAL A 549 -10.74 0.03 -3.92
N THR A 550 -9.84 0.99 -4.13
CA THR A 550 -10.16 2.43 -4.08
C THR A 550 -11.22 2.78 -5.12
N ARG A 551 -11.10 2.25 -6.35
CA ARG A 551 -12.08 2.45 -7.41
C ARG A 551 -13.49 2.02 -6.99
N GLN A 552 -13.62 0.81 -6.45
CA GLN A 552 -14.90 0.29 -5.99
C GLN A 552 -15.53 1.18 -4.91
N ILE A 553 -14.72 1.64 -3.95
CA ILE A 553 -15.19 2.54 -2.87
C ILE A 553 -15.65 3.88 -3.44
N VAL A 554 -14.87 4.51 -4.32
CA VAL A 554 -15.21 5.81 -4.95
C VAL A 554 -16.48 5.67 -5.78
N LEU A 555 -16.56 4.67 -6.67
CA LEU A 555 -17.76 4.45 -7.51
C LEU A 555 -19.03 4.21 -6.67
N LYS A 556 -18.91 3.48 -5.56
CA LYS A 556 -20.02 3.26 -4.62
C LYS A 556 -20.44 4.57 -3.90
N ARG A 557 -19.49 5.44 -3.54
CA ARG A 557 -19.79 6.74 -2.90
C ARG A 557 -20.47 7.71 -3.86
N ILE A 558 -19.93 7.89 -5.08
CA ILE A 558 -20.53 8.78 -6.09
C ILE A 558 -21.90 8.28 -6.54
N ALA A 559 -22.13 6.96 -6.59
CA ALA A 559 -23.45 6.38 -6.85
C ALA A 559 -24.47 6.74 -5.74
N LYS A 560 -24.06 6.67 -4.45
CA LYS A 560 -24.90 7.12 -3.31
C LYS A 560 -25.25 8.60 -3.40
N GLN A 561 -24.36 9.44 -3.92
CA GLN A 561 -24.57 10.87 -4.16
C GLN A 561 -25.36 11.14 -5.46
N LYS A 562 -25.86 10.09 -6.13
CA LYS A 562 -26.65 10.17 -7.38
C LYS A 562 -25.90 10.77 -8.57
N VAL A 563 -24.58 10.71 -8.58
CA VAL A 563 -23.76 11.03 -9.76
C VAL A 563 -24.10 10.06 -10.89
N LYS A 564 -24.45 10.56 -12.06
CA LYS A 564 -24.69 9.73 -13.24
C LYS A 564 -23.35 9.46 -13.94
N ILE A 565 -23.15 8.20 -14.36
CA ILE A 565 -21.95 7.80 -15.14
C ILE A 565 -22.42 7.29 -16.49
N LEU A 566 -21.97 7.92 -17.56
CA LEU A 566 -22.25 7.56 -18.95
C LEU A 566 -20.94 7.14 -19.61
N THR A 567 -20.72 5.82 -19.70
CA THR A 567 -19.56 5.23 -20.37
C THR A 567 -19.82 4.99 -21.85
N ASN A 568 -18.79 4.71 -22.64
CA ASN A 568 -18.84 4.55 -24.09
C ASN A 568 -19.44 5.77 -24.82
N ARG A 569 -19.16 6.99 -24.30
CA ARG A 569 -19.66 8.27 -24.84
C ARG A 569 -18.49 9.15 -25.25
N VAL A 570 -18.35 9.43 -26.53
CA VAL A 570 -17.35 10.35 -27.07
C VAL A 570 -17.98 11.72 -27.22
N ILE A 571 -17.38 12.74 -26.62
CA ILE A 571 -17.82 14.13 -26.76
C ILE A 571 -17.52 14.57 -28.17
N TYR A 572 -18.55 15.01 -28.90
CA TYR A 572 -18.48 15.50 -30.27
C TYR A 572 -18.38 17.02 -30.29
N GLU A 573 -19.21 17.71 -29.50
CA GLU A 573 -19.31 19.16 -29.43
C GLU A 573 -19.74 19.59 -28.02
N ILE A 574 -19.27 20.77 -27.63
CA ILE A 574 -19.70 21.48 -26.42
C ILE A 574 -20.53 22.70 -26.87
N THR A 575 -21.66 22.94 -26.22
CA THR A 575 -22.58 24.05 -26.47
C THR A 575 -22.90 24.81 -25.19
N ASP A 576 -23.58 25.93 -25.27
CA ASP A 576 -24.00 26.70 -24.07
C ASP A 576 -25.03 25.95 -23.21
N GLU A 577 -25.74 24.96 -23.79
CA GLU A 577 -26.74 24.15 -23.05
C GLU A 577 -26.18 22.82 -22.54
N GLY A 578 -24.92 22.47 -22.83
CA GLY A 578 -24.27 21.20 -22.42
C GLY A 578 -23.38 20.60 -23.51
N ILE A 579 -23.50 19.31 -23.78
CA ILE A 579 -22.65 18.61 -24.77
C ILE A 579 -23.47 17.70 -25.71
N SER A 580 -22.96 17.51 -26.90
CA SER A 580 -23.37 16.44 -27.82
C SER A 580 -22.35 15.32 -27.78
N VAL A 581 -22.82 14.09 -27.63
CA VAL A 581 -21.96 12.89 -27.52
C VAL A 581 -22.38 11.83 -28.55
N ILE A 582 -21.43 11.01 -28.96
CA ILE A 582 -21.67 9.80 -29.77
C ILE A 582 -21.64 8.59 -28.83
N ASP A 583 -22.75 7.87 -28.77
CA ASP A 583 -22.82 6.56 -28.14
C ASP A 583 -22.08 5.52 -29.00
N LYS A 584 -20.93 5.03 -28.55
CA LYS A 584 -20.12 4.06 -29.31
C LYS A 584 -20.79 2.72 -29.52
N LYS A 585 -21.72 2.33 -28.62
CA LYS A 585 -22.43 1.04 -28.71
C LYS A 585 -23.58 1.09 -29.73
N ARG A 586 -24.26 2.25 -29.84
CA ARG A 586 -25.43 2.43 -30.72
C ARG A 586 -25.12 3.21 -31.99
N ASN A 587 -23.97 3.89 -32.02
CA ASN A 587 -23.56 4.82 -33.05
C ASN A 587 -24.61 5.95 -33.27
N GLU A 588 -25.20 6.45 -32.18
CA GLU A 588 -26.21 7.48 -32.14
C GLU A 588 -25.70 8.74 -31.45
N MET A 589 -26.14 9.90 -31.93
CA MET A 589 -25.86 11.16 -31.29
C MET A 589 -26.88 11.42 -30.17
N GLN A 590 -26.40 11.85 -29.01
CA GLN A 590 -27.20 12.20 -27.86
C GLN A 590 -26.80 13.56 -27.31
N SER A 591 -27.75 14.36 -26.85
CA SER A 591 -27.48 15.60 -26.13
C SER A 591 -27.59 15.40 -24.62
N ILE A 592 -26.65 15.95 -23.89
CA ILE A 592 -26.61 15.94 -22.41
C ILE A 592 -26.60 17.39 -21.96
N LYS A 593 -27.63 17.79 -21.22
CA LYS A 593 -27.78 19.14 -20.70
C LYS A 593 -26.95 19.35 -19.43
N GLY A 594 -26.34 20.54 -19.30
CA GLY A 594 -25.59 20.97 -18.14
C GLY A 594 -25.19 22.43 -18.27
N GLU A 595 -25.09 23.10 -17.15
CA GLU A 595 -24.72 24.52 -17.07
C GLU A 595 -23.21 24.72 -17.30
N ASN A 596 -22.40 23.79 -16.79
CA ASN A 596 -20.94 23.82 -16.98
C ASN A 596 -20.40 22.47 -17.44
N VAL A 597 -19.33 22.52 -18.22
CA VAL A 597 -18.51 21.37 -18.63
C VAL A 597 -17.15 21.48 -17.96
N VAL A 598 -16.84 20.50 -17.10
CA VAL A 598 -15.57 20.42 -16.38
C VAL A 598 -14.66 19.41 -17.07
N LEU A 599 -13.55 19.86 -17.62
CA LEU A 599 -12.59 19.03 -18.35
C LEU A 599 -11.67 18.29 -17.37
N ALA A 600 -11.69 16.96 -17.42
CA ALA A 600 -10.80 16.05 -16.69
C ALA A 600 -10.17 15.03 -17.65
N LEU A 601 -9.61 15.53 -18.77
CA LEU A 601 -9.16 14.73 -19.91
C LEU A 601 -7.64 14.45 -19.90
N GLY A 602 -6.99 14.63 -18.75
CA GLY A 602 -5.57 14.43 -18.57
C GLY A 602 -4.77 15.72 -18.56
N ALA A 603 -3.45 15.59 -18.68
CA ALA A 603 -2.50 16.70 -18.62
C ALA A 603 -1.47 16.59 -19.75
N ARG A 604 -0.81 17.72 -20.07
CA ARG A 604 0.31 17.80 -21.01
C ARG A 604 1.56 18.35 -20.30
N PRO A 605 2.77 17.89 -20.69
CA PRO A 605 4.00 18.41 -20.13
C PRO A 605 4.15 19.92 -20.27
N ASN A 606 4.61 20.59 -19.20
CA ASN A 606 5.04 22.00 -19.25
C ASN A 606 6.56 22.04 -19.48
N ASN A 607 7.00 21.84 -20.73
CA ASN A 607 8.41 21.67 -21.09
C ASN A 607 8.98 22.79 -21.96
N GLU A 608 8.36 23.96 -21.99
CA GLU A 608 8.85 25.07 -22.82
C GLU A 608 10.24 25.58 -22.39
N LEU A 609 10.51 25.60 -21.08
CA LEU A 609 11.83 25.97 -20.55
C LEU A 609 12.90 24.99 -21.03
N VAL A 610 12.60 23.70 -21.06
CA VAL A 610 13.53 22.66 -21.53
C VAL A 610 14.04 22.99 -22.92
N LYS A 611 13.13 23.27 -23.86
CA LYS A 611 13.47 23.60 -25.26
C LYS A 611 14.37 24.83 -25.38
N LYS A 612 14.23 25.80 -24.46
CA LYS A 612 15.04 27.02 -24.43
C LYS A 612 16.42 26.81 -23.80
N LEU A 613 16.57 25.77 -22.98
CA LEU A 613 17.82 25.47 -22.29
C LEU A 613 18.68 24.41 -22.99
N GLU A 614 18.11 23.65 -23.93
CA GLU A 614 18.84 22.65 -24.72
C GLU A 614 20.09 23.28 -25.38
N GLY A 615 21.26 22.70 -25.12
CA GLY A 615 22.56 23.19 -25.63
C GLY A 615 23.06 24.48 -25.02
N SER A 616 22.36 25.13 -24.08
CA SER A 616 22.74 26.39 -23.43
C SER A 616 23.28 26.24 -22.00
N VAL A 617 23.13 25.06 -21.40
CA VAL A 617 23.61 24.73 -20.04
C VAL A 617 24.52 23.50 -20.08
N LYS A 618 25.41 23.36 -19.07
CA LYS A 618 26.38 22.26 -19.03
C LYS A 618 25.71 20.89 -18.84
N GLU A 619 24.77 20.81 -17.89
CA GLU A 619 24.01 19.61 -17.58
C GLU A 619 22.54 20.01 -17.42
N LEU A 620 21.66 19.34 -18.17
CA LEU A 620 20.20 19.56 -18.14
C LEU A 620 19.50 18.25 -17.84
N TYR A 621 18.68 18.24 -16.79
CA TYR A 621 17.85 17.12 -16.38
C TYR A 621 16.38 17.54 -16.41
N VAL A 622 15.51 16.62 -16.83
CA VAL A 622 14.05 16.86 -16.91
C VAL A 622 13.38 15.76 -16.12
N ILE A 623 12.54 16.11 -15.13
CA ILE A 623 11.91 15.16 -14.22
C ILE A 623 10.44 15.49 -13.96
N GLY A 624 9.68 14.49 -13.56
CA GLY A 624 8.26 14.60 -13.22
C GLY A 624 7.39 14.89 -14.44
N ASP A 625 6.26 15.52 -14.22
CA ASP A 625 5.22 15.70 -15.25
C ASP A 625 5.66 16.58 -16.42
N CYS A 626 6.73 17.36 -16.30
CA CYS A 626 7.27 18.10 -17.43
C CYS A 626 8.01 17.20 -18.43
N LEU A 627 8.44 16.02 -18.01
CA LEU A 627 8.93 14.95 -18.88
C LEU A 627 7.74 14.15 -19.43
N LYS A 628 6.92 13.63 -18.53
CA LYS A 628 5.75 12.82 -18.84
C LYS A 628 4.76 12.86 -17.68
N PRO A 629 3.52 13.36 -17.89
CA PRO A 629 2.51 13.34 -16.85
C PRO A 629 2.31 11.95 -16.26
N GLY A 630 2.39 11.86 -14.94
CA GLY A 630 2.35 10.63 -14.18
C GLY A 630 1.63 10.80 -12.84
N ARG A 631 2.03 9.99 -11.86
CA ARG A 631 1.55 10.04 -10.49
C ARG A 631 2.63 10.62 -9.58
N ILE A 632 2.29 10.79 -8.30
CA ILE A 632 3.25 11.22 -7.29
C ILE A 632 4.46 10.28 -7.18
N SER A 633 4.26 8.99 -7.47
CA SER A 633 5.31 7.96 -7.54
C SER A 633 6.40 8.32 -8.55
N GLU A 634 6.00 8.52 -9.80
CA GLU A 634 6.92 8.84 -10.88
C GLU A 634 7.71 10.12 -10.56
N ALA A 635 7.01 11.15 -10.06
CA ALA A 635 7.63 12.41 -9.68
C ALA A 635 8.70 12.25 -8.58
N ILE A 636 8.37 11.55 -7.48
CA ILE A 636 9.31 11.33 -6.36
C ILE A 636 10.48 10.45 -6.79
N HIS A 637 10.20 9.34 -7.51
CA HIS A 637 11.23 8.39 -7.93
C HIS A 637 12.21 9.02 -8.95
N GLU A 638 11.71 9.80 -9.89
CA GLU A 638 12.58 10.51 -10.85
C GLU A 638 13.44 11.57 -10.15
N GLY A 639 12.85 12.36 -9.23
CA GLY A 639 13.59 13.32 -8.41
C GLY A 639 14.70 12.68 -7.60
N PHE A 640 14.40 11.56 -6.95
CA PHE A 640 15.36 10.78 -6.19
C PHE A 640 16.49 10.21 -7.08
N ASN A 641 16.14 9.56 -8.17
CA ASN A 641 17.10 8.87 -9.03
C ASN A 641 18.06 9.85 -9.72
N VAL A 642 17.54 10.92 -10.33
CA VAL A 642 18.38 11.94 -10.99
C VAL A 642 19.31 12.61 -9.97
N ALA A 643 18.81 12.96 -8.79
CA ALA A 643 19.61 13.60 -7.76
C ALA A 643 20.73 12.70 -7.20
N ARG A 644 20.57 11.38 -7.27
CA ARG A 644 21.63 10.43 -6.89
C ARG A 644 22.77 10.32 -7.92
N GLU A 645 22.48 10.58 -9.17
CA GLU A 645 23.44 10.45 -10.28
C GLU A 645 24.30 11.71 -10.45
N ILE A 646 23.78 12.90 -10.09
CA ILE A 646 24.50 14.18 -10.13
C ILE A 646 25.62 14.22 -9.11
#